data_870c535426720d3ce096695986edf1e2
#
_entry.id   870c535426720d3ce096695986edf1e2
#
_cell.length_a   1.000
_cell.length_b   1.000
_cell.length_c   1.000
_cell.angle_alpha   90.00
_cell.angle_beta   90.00
_cell.angle_gamma   90.00
#
_symmetry.space_group_name_H-M   'P 1'
#
loop_
_entity.id
_entity.type
_entity.pdbx_description
1 polymer ?
#
loop_
_entity_poly.entity_id
_entity_poly.type
_entity_poly.pdbx_seq_one_letter_code
_entity_poly.pdbx_strand_id
1 'polypeptide(L)'
;MSVNIPSRAALSRIDSRFGAKAVVALLALYWVNVLVLGNIGVVQLPLGVALALFAPGFVLTRFTGMNTERTGVHIASIVGASVVVVALSTIGAAAVLTALGAERTLAFRPLAATLTGVLLALLALLYARGGSASRGDIGTLRMSGGKAALLCLPILGVVAAALMRQYESNIGSFAFVAVLAISLVALWYRSEVGRVYPLGVFAISLALLLHINLTSPHIVGADIQGLYAIANHAFLTESWFPALAGFGGSIPVMTAVPAAIAMLLGAPLLVTFKLLFVFLFALAPVVLYYVSEDVFDPDIAFFGASFFALYHLSFAFTPGKQLVAETFAVLALFALSVDSERAAQPALLVLFSAGIVFSHYGVTYVFAVSLLVASILLAVARQVRMDITGRIPPAYPVVLLAAASVWYTLTAPALADRIAAIPAEMLAQFSVLLSGGAVERSGVTYVATETTLLQYLNILLYGVLVALIAVGLAHLLFTTFLSRPVLAGIGSRTWGDGPVASEDVALALPIFLFLGSSFVFVFDLWADRVLQLSLVVLAPLAPLGYRAIARAMPSGVTSRVTTGQAAPLVALLLALLLFSSGFAGAAVGDASTSTFDASANDLSFEADDLRAVEWLRTNPNIERSETAPAGEDDLLLVDHPERVQVYTDPGSYQLLRSTLSPRYYAVELVQLKNRWQPSVAPERVGSGYVLLREKAIVDTPDSGPVPPSVLTESEASQLRERGTVVYNRNGVQIVRVVDDGEA
;
A
#
# COMPACT_ATOMS: atom_id res chain seq x y z
N MET A 1 36.39 -12.53 -46.81
CA MET A 1 34.93 -12.37 -46.66
C MET A 1 34.68 -11.59 -45.37
N SER A 2 34.43 -10.30 -45.46
CA SER A 2 34.02 -9.49 -44.30
C SER A 2 32.56 -9.71 -44.04
N VAL A 3 32.21 -10.36 -42.91
CA VAL A 3 30.83 -10.52 -42.45
C VAL A 3 30.34 -9.12 -42.09
N ASN A 4 29.38 -8.62 -42.87
CA ASN A 4 28.71 -7.35 -42.61
C ASN A 4 27.84 -7.52 -41.38
N ILE A 5 28.34 -7.19 -40.18
CA ILE A 5 27.56 -7.16 -38.95
C ILE A 5 26.61 -5.95 -39.05
N PRO A 6 25.31 -6.14 -39.00
CA PRO A 6 24.37 -5.04 -39.08
C PRO A 6 24.65 -4.01 -37.99
N SER A 7 24.54 -2.73 -38.35
CA SER A 7 24.79 -1.63 -37.40
C SER A 7 23.90 -1.75 -36.18
N ARG A 8 24.35 -1.30 -34.98
CA ARG A 8 23.59 -1.29 -33.73
C ARG A 8 22.16 -0.73 -33.90
N ALA A 9 22.02 0.30 -34.78
CA ALA A 9 20.72 0.89 -35.11
C ALA A 9 19.79 -0.05 -35.91
N ALA A 10 20.34 -0.95 -36.75
CA ALA A 10 19.54 -1.93 -37.47
C ALA A 10 19.07 -3.05 -36.55
N LEU A 11 19.90 -3.51 -35.60
CA LEU A 11 19.55 -4.50 -34.61
C LEU A 11 18.49 -3.97 -33.62
N SER A 12 18.59 -2.70 -33.19
CA SER A 12 17.57 -2.07 -32.30
C SER A 12 16.21 -1.94 -32.99
N ARG A 13 16.16 -1.68 -34.30
CA ARG A 13 14.92 -1.65 -35.08
C ARG A 13 14.25 -3.03 -35.21
N ILE A 14 15.04 -4.11 -35.25
CA ILE A 14 14.51 -5.48 -35.30
C ILE A 14 13.85 -5.83 -33.96
N ASP A 15 14.50 -5.51 -32.83
CA ASP A 15 13.97 -5.80 -31.49
C ASP A 15 12.70 -5.02 -31.14
N SER A 16 12.62 -3.73 -31.51
CA SER A 16 11.42 -2.92 -31.29
C SER A 16 10.22 -3.40 -32.11
N ARG A 17 10.48 -3.82 -33.35
CA ARG A 17 9.45 -4.41 -34.21
C ARG A 17 8.97 -5.77 -33.69
N PHE A 18 9.85 -6.55 -33.06
CA PHE A 18 9.47 -7.82 -32.45
C PHE A 18 8.54 -7.61 -31.25
N GLY A 19 8.88 -6.69 -30.35
CA GLY A 19 8.03 -6.36 -29.19
C GLY A 19 6.65 -5.82 -29.58
N ALA A 20 6.59 -4.93 -30.58
CA ALA A 20 5.31 -4.44 -31.10
C ALA A 20 4.47 -5.54 -31.74
N LYS A 21 5.08 -6.44 -32.52
CA LYS A 21 4.40 -7.61 -33.10
C LYS A 21 3.86 -8.56 -32.01
N ALA A 22 4.60 -8.75 -30.92
CA ALA A 22 4.17 -9.58 -29.81
C ALA A 22 2.92 -8.98 -29.13
N VAL A 23 2.84 -7.66 -28.93
CA VAL A 23 1.64 -7.02 -28.39
C VAL A 23 0.46 -7.13 -29.35
N VAL A 24 0.66 -6.95 -30.66
CA VAL A 24 -0.40 -7.14 -31.66
C VAL A 24 -0.90 -8.58 -31.67
N ALA A 25 0.02 -9.56 -31.60
CA ALA A 25 -0.33 -10.97 -31.50
C ALA A 25 -1.11 -11.27 -30.21
N LEU A 26 -0.70 -10.69 -29.07
CA LEU A 26 -1.43 -10.81 -27.81
C LEU A 26 -2.85 -10.28 -27.93
N LEU A 27 -3.05 -9.10 -28.51
CA LEU A 27 -4.38 -8.52 -28.77
C LEU A 27 -5.22 -9.41 -29.67
N ALA A 28 -4.65 -9.92 -30.75
CA ALA A 28 -5.35 -10.84 -31.65
C ALA A 28 -5.81 -12.13 -30.93
N LEU A 29 -4.90 -12.75 -30.16
CA LEU A 29 -5.21 -13.97 -29.39
C LEU A 29 -6.27 -13.68 -28.31
N TYR A 30 -6.17 -12.56 -27.64
CA TYR A 30 -7.17 -12.14 -26.64
C TYR A 30 -8.57 -12.02 -27.27
N TRP A 31 -8.68 -11.30 -28.40
CA TRP A 31 -9.97 -11.13 -29.06
C TRP A 31 -10.49 -12.39 -29.74
N VAL A 32 -9.62 -13.28 -30.21
CA VAL A 32 -10.02 -14.62 -30.68
C VAL A 32 -10.63 -15.42 -29.52
N ASN A 33 -10.02 -15.39 -28.32
CA ASN A 33 -10.59 -16.04 -27.14
C ASN A 33 -11.96 -15.44 -26.77
N VAL A 34 -12.10 -14.11 -26.81
CA VAL A 34 -13.35 -13.41 -26.45
C VAL A 34 -14.47 -13.63 -27.46
N LEU A 35 -14.17 -13.55 -28.76
CA LEU A 35 -15.20 -13.53 -29.80
C LEU A 35 -15.48 -14.91 -30.41
N VAL A 36 -14.47 -15.79 -30.46
CA VAL A 36 -14.55 -17.06 -31.16
C VAL A 36 -14.61 -18.23 -30.20
N LEU A 37 -13.80 -18.24 -29.16
CA LEU A 37 -13.68 -19.38 -28.23
C LEU A 37 -14.63 -19.27 -27.02
N GLY A 38 -15.40 -18.18 -26.88
CA GLY A 38 -16.40 -18.03 -25.83
C GLY A 38 -15.80 -17.81 -24.43
N ASN A 39 -14.68 -17.12 -24.33
CA ASN A 39 -14.01 -16.80 -23.05
C ASN A 39 -13.55 -18.03 -22.27
N ILE A 40 -12.74 -18.89 -22.85
CA ILE A 40 -12.14 -20.01 -22.12
C ILE A 40 -11.24 -19.49 -21.00
N GLY A 41 -11.66 -19.66 -19.73
CA GLY A 41 -11.04 -19.04 -18.56
C GLY A 41 -9.55 -19.37 -18.39
N VAL A 42 -9.14 -20.62 -18.66
CA VAL A 42 -7.71 -21.04 -18.60
C VAL A 42 -6.84 -20.28 -19.62
N VAL A 43 -7.43 -19.87 -20.75
CA VAL A 43 -6.74 -19.08 -21.79
C VAL A 43 -6.86 -17.58 -21.47
N GLN A 44 -8.02 -17.13 -20.99
CA GLN A 44 -8.28 -15.73 -20.71
C GLN A 44 -7.39 -15.18 -19.59
N LEU A 45 -7.17 -15.95 -18.53
CA LEU A 45 -6.39 -15.51 -17.39
C LEU A 45 -4.95 -15.07 -17.78
N PRO A 46 -4.11 -15.90 -18.43
CA PRO A 46 -2.77 -15.48 -18.81
C PRO A 46 -2.75 -14.36 -19.86
N LEU A 47 -3.68 -14.39 -20.82
CA LEU A 47 -3.81 -13.33 -21.82
C LEU A 47 -4.27 -12.01 -21.19
N GLY A 48 -5.21 -12.05 -20.26
CA GLY A 48 -5.68 -10.89 -19.50
C GLY A 48 -4.59 -10.30 -18.61
N VAL A 49 -3.83 -11.14 -17.91
CA VAL A 49 -2.65 -10.70 -17.12
C VAL A 49 -1.64 -9.99 -18.02
N ALA A 50 -1.28 -10.58 -19.15
CA ALA A 50 -0.35 -9.97 -20.10
C ALA A 50 -0.91 -8.65 -20.67
N LEU A 51 -2.20 -8.60 -20.99
CA LEU A 51 -2.87 -7.43 -21.55
C LEU A 51 -3.03 -6.30 -20.54
N ALA A 52 -3.49 -6.59 -19.31
CA ALA A 52 -3.83 -5.57 -18.34
C ALA A 52 -2.61 -5.10 -17.52
N LEU A 53 -1.69 -6.01 -17.15
CA LEU A 53 -0.61 -5.70 -16.22
C LEU A 53 0.76 -5.50 -16.88
N PHE A 54 0.94 -5.90 -18.14
CA PHE A 54 2.26 -5.79 -18.79
C PHE A 54 2.25 -5.01 -20.11
N ALA A 55 1.31 -5.26 -21.02
CA ALA A 55 1.37 -4.69 -22.37
C ALA A 55 1.34 -3.15 -22.39
N PRO A 56 0.46 -2.44 -21.64
CA PRO A 56 0.43 -0.99 -21.65
C PRO A 56 1.72 -0.35 -21.18
N GLY A 57 2.23 -0.80 -20.03
CA GLY A 57 3.48 -0.29 -19.47
C GLY A 57 4.70 -0.66 -20.30
N PHE A 58 4.73 -1.84 -20.90
CA PHE A 58 5.78 -2.24 -21.82
C PHE A 58 5.86 -1.29 -23.04
N VAL A 59 4.73 -0.96 -23.64
CA VAL A 59 4.69 -0.03 -24.77
C VAL A 59 5.10 1.38 -24.33
N LEU A 60 4.61 1.84 -23.17
CA LEU A 60 4.94 3.15 -22.61
C LEU A 60 6.41 3.29 -22.22
N THR A 61 7.00 2.32 -21.55
CA THR A 61 8.41 2.36 -21.17
C THR A 61 9.32 2.38 -22.39
N ARG A 62 8.92 1.71 -23.47
CA ARG A 62 9.59 1.81 -24.77
C ARG A 62 9.36 3.15 -25.46
N PHE A 63 8.14 3.67 -25.42
CA PHE A 63 7.82 4.98 -26.00
C PHE A 63 8.58 6.12 -25.29
N THR A 64 8.72 6.06 -23.99
CA THR A 64 9.48 7.05 -23.20
C THR A 64 10.99 6.88 -23.33
N GLY A 65 11.47 5.79 -23.91
CA GLY A 65 12.91 5.52 -24.01
C GLY A 65 13.55 5.17 -22.66
N MET A 66 12.73 4.76 -21.66
CA MET A 66 13.23 4.34 -20.36
C MET A 66 14.13 3.12 -20.53
N ASN A 67 15.44 3.34 -20.46
CA ASN A 67 16.45 2.31 -20.53
C ASN A 67 17.03 2.10 -19.14
N THR A 68 16.71 0.99 -18.52
CA THR A 68 17.36 0.58 -17.28
C THR A 68 17.80 -0.87 -17.38
N GLU A 69 19.06 -1.12 -17.07
CA GLU A 69 19.59 -2.48 -16.92
C GLU A 69 19.10 -3.17 -15.64
N ARG A 70 18.36 -2.43 -14.79
CA ARG A 70 17.83 -2.85 -13.50
C ARG A 70 16.50 -3.56 -13.68
N THR A 71 16.53 -4.87 -13.89
CA THR A 71 15.34 -5.69 -14.20
C THR A 71 14.18 -5.46 -13.23
N GLY A 72 14.45 -5.35 -11.92
CA GLY A 72 13.40 -5.15 -10.90
C GLY A 72 12.63 -3.85 -11.08
N VAL A 73 13.33 -2.74 -11.32
CA VAL A 73 12.71 -1.44 -11.58
C VAL A 73 11.98 -1.43 -12.91
N HIS A 74 12.55 -2.09 -13.93
CA HIS A 74 11.91 -2.18 -15.24
C HIS A 74 10.54 -2.88 -15.14
N ILE A 75 10.48 -4.01 -14.44
CA ILE A 75 9.23 -4.72 -14.18
C ILE A 75 8.26 -3.84 -13.35
N ALA A 76 8.74 -3.20 -12.29
CA ALA A 76 7.91 -2.33 -11.46
C ALA A 76 7.31 -1.16 -12.26
N SER A 77 8.12 -0.53 -13.12
CA SER A 77 7.67 0.55 -14.00
C SER A 77 6.66 0.07 -15.04
N ILE A 78 6.86 -1.11 -15.61
CA ILE A 78 5.90 -1.71 -16.55
C ILE A 78 4.56 -1.97 -15.83
N VAL A 79 4.57 -2.64 -14.68
CA VAL A 79 3.34 -2.97 -13.94
C VAL A 79 2.64 -1.70 -13.46
N GLY A 80 3.38 -0.77 -12.83
CA GLY A 80 2.81 0.49 -12.37
C GLY A 80 2.22 1.33 -13.50
N ALA A 81 2.93 1.47 -14.62
CA ALA A 81 2.44 2.15 -15.80
C ALA A 81 1.19 1.48 -16.39
N SER A 82 1.15 0.15 -16.42
CA SER A 82 -0.01 -0.60 -16.89
C SER A 82 -1.23 -0.35 -16.03
N VAL A 83 -1.10 -0.37 -14.71
CA VAL A 83 -2.19 -0.09 -13.76
C VAL A 83 -2.77 1.32 -14.00
N VAL A 84 -1.90 2.32 -14.21
CA VAL A 84 -2.35 3.69 -14.49
C VAL A 84 -3.05 3.79 -15.85
N VAL A 85 -2.54 3.12 -16.90
CA VAL A 85 -3.20 3.11 -18.21
C VAL A 85 -4.56 2.42 -18.13
N VAL A 86 -4.67 1.31 -17.40
CA VAL A 86 -5.97 0.66 -17.15
C VAL A 86 -6.90 1.61 -16.40
N ALA A 87 -6.41 2.34 -15.38
CA ALA A 87 -7.21 3.35 -14.66
C ALA A 87 -7.73 4.43 -15.60
N LEU A 88 -6.84 5.03 -16.40
CA LEU A 88 -7.24 6.07 -17.39
C LEU A 88 -8.21 5.53 -18.44
N SER A 89 -7.98 4.29 -18.91
CA SER A 89 -8.90 3.63 -19.87
C SER A 89 -10.27 3.38 -19.25
N THR A 90 -10.29 2.95 -17.98
CA THR A 90 -11.52 2.70 -17.22
C THR A 90 -12.32 3.98 -17.00
N ILE A 91 -11.65 5.05 -16.52
CA ILE A 91 -12.26 6.37 -16.33
C ILE A 91 -12.78 6.93 -17.67
N GLY A 92 -11.97 6.84 -18.72
CA GLY A 92 -12.34 7.32 -20.04
C GLY A 92 -13.52 6.55 -20.64
N ALA A 93 -13.52 5.23 -20.55
CA ALA A 93 -14.62 4.38 -20.99
C ALA A 93 -15.91 4.71 -20.22
N ALA A 94 -15.83 4.79 -18.89
CA ALA A 94 -16.98 5.12 -18.05
C ALA A 94 -17.53 6.51 -18.39
N ALA A 95 -16.69 7.53 -18.55
CA ALA A 95 -17.11 8.88 -18.90
C ALA A 95 -17.82 8.94 -20.27
N VAL A 96 -17.28 8.26 -21.29
CA VAL A 96 -17.88 8.21 -22.63
C VAL A 96 -19.20 7.47 -22.59
N LEU A 97 -19.27 6.30 -21.95
CA LEU A 97 -20.49 5.50 -21.86
C LEU A 97 -21.59 6.23 -21.07
N THR A 98 -21.23 6.93 -20.00
CA THR A 98 -22.15 7.81 -19.25
C THR A 98 -22.69 8.92 -20.13
N ALA A 99 -21.84 9.60 -20.89
CA ALA A 99 -22.26 10.66 -21.80
C ALA A 99 -23.20 10.15 -22.92
N LEU A 100 -23.09 8.86 -23.28
CA LEU A 100 -23.96 8.18 -24.22
C LEU A 100 -25.25 7.62 -23.57
N GLY A 101 -25.44 7.79 -22.27
CA GLY A 101 -26.60 7.31 -21.54
C GLY A 101 -26.61 5.80 -21.29
N ALA A 102 -25.43 5.15 -21.28
CA ALA A 102 -25.34 3.74 -21.01
C ALA A 102 -25.46 3.46 -19.51
N GLU A 103 -26.31 2.50 -19.12
CA GLU A 103 -26.47 2.06 -17.72
C GLU A 103 -25.23 1.31 -17.21
N ARG A 104 -24.55 0.54 -18.09
CA ARG A 104 -23.38 -0.26 -17.76
C ARG A 104 -22.10 0.41 -18.24
N THR A 105 -21.55 1.30 -17.43
CA THR A 105 -20.41 2.14 -17.80
C THR A 105 -19.08 1.42 -17.70
N LEU A 106 -19.04 0.23 -17.09
CA LEU A 106 -17.85 -0.62 -16.92
C LEU A 106 -18.01 -1.97 -17.64
N ALA A 107 -18.93 -2.09 -18.60
CA ALA A 107 -19.16 -3.35 -19.29
C ALA A 107 -17.88 -3.91 -19.95
N PHE A 108 -17.70 -5.21 -19.85
CA PHE A 108 -16.47 -5.91 -20.26
C PHE A 108 -16.01 -5.59 -21.69
N ARG A 109 -16.92 -5.71 -22.69
CA ARG A 109 -16.54 -5.50 -24.10
C ARG A 109 -16.12 -4.06 -24.42
N PRO A 110 -16.84 -3.01 -24.02
CA PRO A 110 -16.41 -1.63 -24.18
C PRO A 110 -15.07 -1.34 -23.49
N LEU A 111 -14.87 -1.86 -22.28
CA LEU A 111 -13.61 -1.73 -21.53
C LEU A 111 -12.45 -2.35 -22.29
N ALA A 112 -12.59 -3.62 -22.73
CA ALA A 112 -11.57 -4.32 -23.49
C ALA A 112 -11.27 -3.61 -24.83
N ALA A 113 -12.30 -3.10 -25.51
CA ALA A 113 -12.15 -2.33 -26.74
C ALA A 113 -11.41 -1.01 -26.51
N THR A 114 -11.74 -0.27 -25.43
CA THR A 114 -11.06 0.98 -25.07
C THR A 114 -9.59 0.74 -24.78
N LEU A 115 -9.26 -0.26 -23.95
CA LEU A 115 -7.87 -0.63 -23.67
C LEU A 115 -7.12 -1.06 -24.93
N THR A 116 -7.77 -1.82 -25.81
CA THR A 116 -7.20 -2.20 -27.11
C THR A 116 -6.93 -0.95 -27.97
N GLY A 117 -7.88 -0.02 -28.05
CA GLY A 117 -7.73 1.24 -28.78
C GLY A 117 -6.57 2.08 -28.27
N VAL A 118 -6.46 2.20 -26.95
CA VAL A 118 -5.33 2.90 -26.29
C VAL A 118 -3.99 2.23 -26.62
N LEU A 119 -3.92 0.90 -26.57
CA LEU A 119 -2.70 0.15 -26.91
C LEU A 119 -2.33 0.32 -28.39
N LEU A 120 -3.30 0.27 -29.30
CA LEU A 120 -3.04 0.48 -30.73
C LEU A 120 -2.58 1.92 -31.00
N ALA A 121 -3.16 2.91 -30.33
CA ALA A 121 -2.72 4.30 -30.41
C ALA A 121 -1.29 4.48 -29.91
N LEU A 122 -0.94 3.90 -28.75
CA LEU A 122 0.42 3.92 -28.22
C LEU A 122 1.42 3.22 -29.15
N LEU A 123 1.03 2.08 -29.74
CA LEU A 123 1.85 1.38 -30.74
C LEU A 123 2.07 2.20 -32.01
N ALA A 124 1.03 2.88 -32.49
CA ALA A 124 1.11 3.77 -33.65
C ALA A 124 2.06 4.95 -33.38
N LEU A 125 1.96 5.57 -32.19
CA LEU A 125 2.86 6.62 -31.75
C LEU A 125 4.31 6.13 -31.63
N LEU A 126 4.52 4.94 -31.07
CA LEU A 126 5.84 4.31 -30.99
C LEU A 126 6.43 4.08 -32.39
N TYR A 127 5.62 3.60 -33.32
CA TYR A 127 6.02 3.40 -34.71
C TYR A 127 6.35 4.71 -35.42
N ALA A 128 5.52 5.75 -35.24
CA ALA A 128 5.73 7.08 -35.83
C ALA A 128 7.05 7.76 -35.36
N ARG A 129 7.45 7.50 -34.13
CA ARG A 129 8.76 7.98 -33.59
C ARG A 129 9.99 7.27 -34.17
N GLY A 130 9.78 6.35 -35.11
CA GLY A 130 10.88 5.66 -35.78
C GLY A 130 11.54 4.54 -34.99
N GLY A 131 10.89 4.06 -33.92
CA GLY A 131 11.28 2.82 -33.23
C GLY A 131 12.71 2.80 -32.68
N SER A 132 13.29 3.94 -32.29
CA SER A 132 14.58 3.99 -31.59
C SER A 132 14.41 3.59 -30.12
N ALA A 133 13.85 2.42 -29.88
CA ALA A 133 13.77 1.85 -28.55
C ALA A 133 15.14 1.28 -28.18
N SER A 134 15.75 1.84 -27.16
CA SER A 134 16.95 1.31 -26.56
C SER A 134 16.72 -0.13 -26.07
N ARG A 135 17.74 -0.94 -26.18
CA ARG A 135 17.78 -2.30 -25.67
C ARG A 135 17.64 -2.28 -24.15
N GLY A 136 16.47 -2.54 -23.63
CA GLY A 136 16.38 -3.16 -22.31
C GLY A 136 16.70 -4.64 -22.51
N ASP A 137 17.96 -5.00 -22.36
CA ASP A 137 18.33 -6.40 -22.27
C ASP A 137 17.73 -6.92 -20.98
N ILE A 138 16.64 -7.69 -21.07
CA ILE A 138 16.19 -8.51 -19.93
C ILE A 138 17.33 -9.52 -19.77
N GLY A 139 18.30 -9.15 -18.93
CA GLY A 139 19.49 -9.93 -18.69
C GLY A 139 19.07 -11.38 -18.43
N THR A 140 19.67 -12.32 -19.12
CA THR A 140 19.40 -13.74 -18.92
C THR A 140 19.54 -14.03 -17.43
N LEU A 141 18.40 -14.31 -16.76
CA LEU A 141 18.33 -14.63 -15.34
C LEU A 141 19.07 -15.97 -15.16
N ARG A 142 20.41 -15.89 -14.99
CA ARG A 142 21.17 -17.07 -14.61
C ARG A 142 20.73 -17.46 -13.20
N MET A 143 19.95 -18.53 -13.09
CA MET A 143 19.49 -19.08 -11.82
C MET A 143 20.69 -19.70 -11.09
N SER A 144 21.05 -19.12 -9.95
CA SER A 144 21.94 -19.73 -8.96
C SER A 144 21.12 -20.36 -7.85
N GLY A 145 21.68 -21.31 -7.10
CA GLY A 145 21.00 -21.94 -5.96
C GLY A 145 20.47 -20.92 -4.95
N GLY A 146 21.24 -19.82 -4.70
CA GLY A 146 20.80 -18.75 -3.81
C GLY A 146 19.59 -17.98 -4.33
N LYS A 147 19.52 -17.69 -5.64
CA LYS A 147 18.35 -17.04 -6.26
C LYS A 147 17.12 -17.96 -6.22
N ALA A 148 17.31 -19.25 -6.47
CA ALA A 148 16.24 -20.23 -6.37
C ALA A 148 15.70 -20.30 -4.93
N ALA A 149 16.56 -20.34 -3.92
CA ALA A 149 16.17 -20.34 -2.52
C ALA A 149 15.34 -19.08 -2.13
N LEU A 150 15.75 -17.89 -2.60
CA LEU A 150 14.98 -16.67 -2.38
C LEU A 150 13.59 -16.73 -3.03
N LEU A 151 13.48 -17.25 -4.25
CA LEU A 151 12.20 -17.41 -4.93
C LEU A 151 11.28 -18.45 -4.27
N CYS A 152 11.79 -19.32 -3.40
CA CYS A 152 10.98 -20.22 -2.60
C CYS A 152 10.34 -19.52 -1.39
N LEU A 153 10.83 -18.35 -0.92
CA LEU A 153 10.27 -17.66 0.24
C LEU A 153 8.78 -17.30 0.10
N PRO A 154 8.30 -16.75 -1.02
CA PRO A 154 6.88 -16.52 -1.24
C PRO A 154 6.04 -17.81 -1.17
N ILE A 155 6.57 -18.92 -1.69
CA ILE A 155 5.90 -20.24 -1.62
C ILE A 155 5.80 -20.71 -0.17
N LEU A 156 6.86 -20.53 0.63
CA LEU A 156 6.84 -20.85 2.06
C LEU A 156 5.83 -19.99 2.82
N GLY A 157 5.69 -18.70 2.47
CA GLY A 157 4.66 -17.83 3.01
C GLY A 157 3.24 -18.34 2.73
N VAL A 158 2.97 -18.79 1.50
CA VAL A 158 1.69 -19.42 1.11
C VAL A 158 1.44 -20.71 1.89
N VAL A 159 2.46 -21.57 2.00
CA VAL A 159 2.34 -22.84 2.75
C VAL A 159 2.08 -22.58 4.23
N ALA A 160 2.81 -21.64 4.84
CA ALA A 160 2.61 -21.27 6.24
C ALA A 160 1.19 -20.72 6.50
N ALA A 161 0.68 -19.86 5.61
CA ALA A 161 -0.70 -19.38 5.69
C ALA A 161 -1.73 -20.51 5.54
N ALA A 162 -1.51 -21.45 4.63
CA ALA A 162 -2.38 -22.60 4.45
C ALA A 162 -2.41 -23.51 5.68
N LEU A 163 -1.23 -23.78 6.29
CA LEU A 163 -1.13 -24.55 7.52
C LEU A 163 -1.85 -23.87 8.69
N MET A 164 -1.68 -22.55 8.83
CA MET A 164 -2.35 -21.76 9.85
C MET A 164 -3.87 -21.86 9.71
N ARG A 165 -4.42 -21.69 8.50
CA ARG A 165 -5.85 -21.84 8.24
C ARG A 165 -6.38 -23.24 8.47
N GLN A 166 -5.60 -24.28 8.14
CA GLN A 166 -6.06 -25.66 8.21
C GLN A 166 -6.01 -26.23 9.62
N TYR A 167 -5.01 -25.80 10.42
CA TYR A 167 -4.74 -26.40 11.72
C TYR A 167 -4.88 -25.41 12.89
N GLU A 168 -5.26 -24.17 12.62
CA GLU A 168 -5.41 -23.09 13.61
C GLU A 168 -4.17 -22.96 14.52
N SER A 169 -2.98 -23.21 13.94
CA SER A 169 -1.70 -23.27 14.65
C SER A 169 -0.69 -22.30 14.09
N ASN A 170 -0.07 -21.52 14.97
CA ASN A 170 0.96 -20.54 14.63
C ASN A 170 2.34 -21.17 14.33
N ILE A 171 2.53 -22.48 14.53
CA ILE A 171 3.83 -23.15 14.35
C ILE A 171 4.39 -22.95 12.95
N GLY A 172 3.54 -23.07 11.92
CA GLY A 172 3.92 -22.84 10.52
C GLY A 172 4.40 -21.41 10.29
N SER A 173 3.69 -20.42 10.85
CA SER A 173 4.03 -19.00 10.76
C SER A 173 5.35 -18.69 11.50
N PHE A 174 5.58 -19.29 12.66
CA PHE A 174 6.84 -19.12 13.40
C PHE A 174 8.03 -19.73 12.68
N ALA A 175 7.87 -20.92 12.10
CA ALA A 175 8.91 -21.53 11.27
C ALA A 175 9.22 -20.66 10.05
N PHE A 176 8.20 -20.08 9.42
CA PHE A 176 8.34 -19.16 8.30
C PHE A 176 9.11 -17.88 8.69
N VAL A 177 8.75 -17.23 9.82
CA VAL A 177 9.48 -16.06 10.35
C VAL A 177 10.94 -16.40 10.62
N ALA A 178 11.24 -17.58 11.20
CA ALA A 178 12.60 -18.04 11.40
C ALA A 178 13.38 -18.20 10.09
N VAL A 179 12.77 -18.73 9.03
CA VAL A 179 13.38 -18.83 7.69
C VAL A 179 13.64 -17.45 7.10
N LEU A 180 12.73 -16.49 7.27
CA LEU A 180 12.95 -15.10 6.84
C LEU A 180 14.13 -14.46 7.61
N ALA A 181 14.21 -14.66 8.92
CA ALA A 181 15.32 -14.18 9.74
C ALA A 181 16.66 -14.73 9.27
N ILE A 182 16.74 -16.05 9.03
CA ILE A 182 17.94 -16.70 8.48
C ILE A 182 18.27 -16.12 7.10
N SER A 183 17.26 -15.86 6.24
CA SER A 183 17.46 -15.31 4.91
C SER A 183 18.03 -13.89 4.95
N LEU A 184 17.56 -13.03 5.88
CA LEU A 184 18.11 -11.69 6.10
C LEU A 184 19.56 -11.73 6.53
N VAL A 185 19.91 -12.62 7.48
CA VAL A 185 21.30 -12.82 7.93
C VAL A 185 22.17 -13.33 6.78
N ALA A 186 21.68 -14.30 6.01
CA ALA A 186 22.41 -14.87 4.88
C ALA A 186 22.64 -13.85 3.75
N LEU A 187 21.66 -12.99 3.48
CA LEU A 187 21.81 -11.89 2.52
C LEU A 187 22.89 -10.91 2.95
N TRP A 188 22.96 -10.57 4.22
CA TRP A 188 24.00 -9.70 4.76
C TRP A 188 25.39 -10.34 4.77
N TYR A 189 25.50 -11.61 5.21
CA TYR A 189 26.81 -12.27 5.44
C TYR A 189 27.57 -12.56 4.13
N ARG A 190 26.88 -12.75 3.02
CA ARG A 190 27.49 -13.07 1.71
C ARG A 190 27.84 -11.79 0.96
N SER A 191 29.02 -11.23 1.19
CA SER A 191 29.52 -9.96 0.62
C SER A 191 29.57 -9.87 -0.92
N GLU A 192 29.48 -10.98 -1.65
CA GLU A 192 29.37 -10.98 -3.13
C GLU A 192 27.95 -10.70 -3.63
N VAL A 193 27.03 -10.40 -2.73
CA VAL A 193 25.58 -10.54 -2.92
C VAL A 193 24.88 -9.21 -3.33
N GLY A 194 25.59 -8.08 -3.46
CA GLY A 194 24.94 -6.82 -3.88
C GLY A 194 24.01 -6.95 -5.09
N ARG A 195 24.30 -7.87 -6.01
CA ARG A 195 23.44 -8.19 -7.18
C ARG A 195 22.16 -8.99 -6.82
N VAL A 196 22.03 -9.48 -5.60
CA VAL A 196 20.90 -10.31 -5.14
C VAL A 196 20.01 -9.58 -4.17
N TYR A 197 20.45 -8.44 -3.60
CA TYR A 197 19.67 -7.63 -2.67
C TYR A 197 18.27 -7.27 -3.19
N PRO A 198 18.09 -6.77 -4.43
CA PRO A 198 16.75 -6.45 -4.93
C PRO A 198 15.82 -7.66 -4.97
N LEU A 199 16.34 -8.83 -5.36
CA LEU A 199 15.58 -10.07 -5.36
C LEU A 199 15.24 -10.52 -3.94
N GLY A 200 16.19 -10.37 -3.00
CA GLY A 200 15.98 -10.69 -1.59
C GLY A 200 14.88 -9.84 -0.95
N VAL A 201 14.96 -8.53 -1.15
CA VAL A 201 13.94 -7.58 -0.65
C VAL A 201 12.58 -7.89 -1.26
N PHE A 202 12.49 -8.12 -2.58
CA PHE A 202 11.26 -8.53 -3.25
C PHE A 202 10.67 -9.81 -2.67
N ALA A 203 11.51 -10.86 -2.57
CA ALA A 203 11.06 -12.18 -2.11
C ALA A 203 10.56 -12.14 -0.66
N ILE A 204 11.24 -11.41 0.23
CA ILE A 204 10.83 -11.24 1.63
C ILE A 204 9.52 -10.45 1.72
N SER A 205 9.43 -9.31 1.03
CA SER A 205 8.21 -8.49 1.01
C SER A 205 7.02 -9.27 0.46
N LEU A 206 7.18 -9.94 -0.68
CA LEU A 206 6.13 -10.75 -1.27
C LEU A 206 5.71 -11.91 -0.37
N ALA A 207 6.68 -12.57 0.29
CA ALA A 207 6.42 -13.68 1.19
C ALA A 207 5.56 -13.25 2.40
N LEU A 208 5.91 -12.14 3.04
CA LEU A 208 5.14 -11.56 4.16
C LEU A 208 3.73 -11.19 3.73
N LEU A 209 3.60 -10.49 2.61
CA LEU A 209 2.32 -10.06 2.08
C LEU A 209 1.41 -11.24 1.69
N LEU A 210 1.95 -12.27 1.03
CA LEU A 210 1.19 -13.47 0.68
C LEU A 210 0.77 -14.23 1.93
N HIS A 211 1.65 -14.35 2.94
CA HIS A 211 1.31 -14.99 4.20
C HIS A 211 0.07 -14.35 4.80
N ILE A 212 0.12 -13.06 5.14
CA ILE A 212 -1.00 -12.33 5.77
C ILE A 212 -2.27 -12.40 4.92
N ASN A 213 -2.18 -12.15 3.62
CA ASN A 213 -3.36 -12.10 2.77
C ASN A 213 -4.02 -13.46 2.54
N LEU A 214 -3.32 -14.56 2.75
CA LEU A 214 -3.85 -15.90 2.53
C LEU A 214 -4.24 -16.62 3.84
N THR A 215 -3.97 -16.03 5.01
CA THR A 215 -4.48 -16.55 6.29
C THR A 215 -6.00 -16.44 6.38
N SER A 216 -6.61 -15.43 5.79
CA SER A 216 -8.06 -15.25 5.74
C SER A 216 -8.63 -15.63 4.37
N PRO A 217 -9.81 -16.26 4.29
CA PRO A 217 -10.52 -16.46 3.02
C PRO A 217 -11.01 -15.14 2.42
N HIS A 218 -11.16 -14.09 3.22
CA HIS A 218 -11.56 -12.75 2.78
C HIS A 218 -10.39 -11.76 2.84
N ILE A 219 -10.64 -10.49 2.57
CA ILE A 219 -9.67 -9.40 2.67
C ILE A 219 -9.35 -9.13 4.14
N VAL A 220 -8.09 -8.92 4.47
CA VAL A 220 -7.61 -8.60 5.81
C VAL A 220 -7.47 -7.08 5.98
N GLY A 221 -8.07 -6.51 7.02
CA GLY A 221 -8.00 -5.10 7.33
C GLY A 221 -9.38 -4.40 7.31
N ALA A 222 -9.52 -3.27 8.00
CA ALA A 222 -10.78 -2.54 8.14
C ALA A 222 -11.10 -1.63 6.93
N ASP A 223 -10.30 -0.58 6.72
CA ASP A 223 -10.54 0.43 5.67
C ASP A 223 -10.65 -0.17 4.26
N ILE A 224 -9.92 -1.25 4.01
CA ILE A 224 -9.85 -1.92 2.72
C ILE A 224 -11.16 -2.63 2.37
N GLN A 225 -11.96 -3.02 3.36
CA GLN A 225 -13.27 -3.66 3.15
C GLN A 225 -14.24 -2.71 2.42
N GLY A 226 -14.28 -1.43 2.85
CA GLY A 226 -15.12 -0.44 2.20
C GLY A 226 -14.73 -0.21 0.72
N LEU A 227 -13.43 -0.22 0.41
CA LEU A 227 -12.94 -0.11 -0.96
C LEU A 227 -13.28 -1.35 -1.80
N TYR A 228 -13.16 -2.54 -1.19
CA TYR A 228 -13.58 -3.77 -1.83
C TYR A 228 -15.09 -3.79 -2.10
N ALA A 229 -15.92 -3.28 -1.18
CA ALA A 229 -17.36 -3.17 -1.39
C ALA A 229 -17.69 -2.35 -2.65
N ILE A 230 -17.05 -1.20 -2.82
CA ILE A 230 -17.22 -0.35 -4.01
C ILE A 230 -16.73 -1.08 -5.28
N ALA A 231 -15.57 -1.74 -5.21
CA ALA A 231 -15.06 -2.53 -6.33
C ALA A 231 -15.99 -3.70 -6.68
N ASN A 232 -16.56 -4.35 -5.67
CA ASN A 232 -17.50 -5.46 -5.85
C ASN A 232 -18.83 -4.99 -6.45
N HIS A 233 -19.34 -3.85 -6.00
CA HIS A 233 -20.50 -3.23 -6.63
C HIS A 233 -20.23 -2.91 -8.10
N ALA A 234 -19.12 -2.26 -8.40
CA ALA A 234 -18.72 -1.95 -9.78
C ALA A 234 -18.57 -3.21 -10.65
N PHE A 235 -18.04 -4.30 -10.08
CA PHE A 235 -17.88 -5.58 -10.78
C PHE A 235 -19.21 -6.27 -11.05
N LEU A 236 -20.14 -6.28 -10.09
CA LEU A 236 -21.43 -6.96 -10.21
C LEU A 236 -22.43 -6.19 -11.11
N THR A 237 -22.42 -4.88 -11.02
CA THR A 237 -23.33 -4.01 -11.81
C THR A 237 -22.75 -3.64 -13.16
N GLU A 238 -21.47 -3.93 -13.42
CA GLU A 238 -20.72 -3.42 -14.56
C GLU A 238 -20.83 -1.87 -14.69
N SER A 239 -20.92 -1.18 -13.56
CA SER A 239 -21.12 0.27 -13.52
C SER A 239 -20.23 0.92 -12.46
N TRP A 240 -19.62 2.04 -12.80
CA TRP A 240 -18.81 2.82 -11.89
C TRP A 240 -18.91 4.31 -12.20
N PHE A 241 -19.23 5.09 -11.17
CA PHE A 241 -19.32 6.56 -11.24
C PHE A 241 -18.58 7.16 -10.03
N PRO A 242 -17.71 8.14 -10.24
CA PRO A 242 -17.02 8.80 -9.12
C PRO A 242 -17.96 9.39 -8.08
N ALA A 243 -19.06 10.02 -8.51
CA ALA A 243 -20.00 10.70 -7.62
C ALA A 243 -20.80 9.75 -6.69
N LEU A 244 -21.10 8.51 -7.13
CA LEU A 244 -21.88 7.55 -6.35
C LEU A 244 -21.09 6.87 -5.23
N ALA A 245 -19.78 6.79 -5.36
CA ALA A 245 -18.93 6.08 -4.41
C ALA A 245 -18.35 7.00 -3.32
N GLY A 246 -18.86 8.23 -3.19
CA GLY A 246 -18.32 9.18 -2.23
C GLY A 246 -16.80 9.37 -2.41
N PHE A 247 -16.05 9.41 -1.30
CA PHE A 247 -14.62 9.57 -1.39
C PHE A 247 -13.92 8.37 -2.09
N GLY A 248 -14.49 7.16 -2.05
CA GLY A 248 -13.98 5.97 -2.75
C GLY A 248 -14.00 6.09 -4.27
N GLY A 249 -14.91 6.89 -4.83
CA GLY A 249 -14.96 7.21 -6.25
C GLY A 249 -13.77 8.04 -6.73
N SER A 250 -13.17 8.84 -5.84
CA SER A 250 -12.00 9.67 -6.16
C SER A 250 -10.68 8.89 -6.27
N ILE A 251 -10.68 7.60 -5.88
CA ILE A 251 -9.50 6.73 -5.89
C ILE A 251 -9.73 5.47 -6.75
N PRO A 252 -9.92 5.64 -8.07
CA PRO A 252 -10.30 4.56 -8.99
C PRO A 252 -9.31 3.40 -9.04
N VAL A 253 -8.02 3.61 -8.74
CA VAL A 253 -7.04 2.52 -8.65
C VAL A 253 -7.43 1.50 -7.59
N MET A 254 -8.12 1.94 -6.53
CA MET A 254 -8.55 1.05 -5.46
C MET A 254 -9.95 0.46 -5.65
N THR A 255 -10.76 1.03 -6.54
CA THR A 255 -12.17 0.68 -6.70
C THR A 255 -12.52 0.17 -8.09
N ALA A 256 -12.46 1.01 -9.11
CA ALA A 256 -12.80 0.64 -10.48
C ALA A 256 -11.77 -0.28 -11.15
N VAL A 257 -10.47 -0.06 -10.91
CA VAL A 257 -9.39 -0.82 -11.56
C VAL A 257 -9.38 -2.29 -11.19
N PRO A 258 -9.52 -2.71 -9.92
CA PRO A 258 -9.62 -4.13 -9.59
C PRO A 258 -10.81 -4.83 -10.28
N ALA A 259 -11.97 -4.16 -10.35
CA ALA A 259 -13.13 -4.67 -11.06
C ALA A 259 -12.84 -4.82 -12.57
N ALA A 260 -12.27 -3.79 -13.18
CA ALA A 260 -11.88 -3.81 -14.59
C ALA A 260 -10.86 -4.92 -14.89
N ILE A 261 -9.82 -5.05 -14.07
CA ILE A 261 -8.82 -6.11 -14.22
C ILE A 261 -9.45 -7.50 -14.04
N ALA A 262 -10.29 -7.70 -13.02
CA ALA A 262 -10.98 -8.97 -12.80
C ALA A 262 -11.82 -9.39 -14.01
N MET A 263 -12.56 -8.44 -14.62
CA MET A 263 -13.31 -8.66 -15.86
C MET A 263 -12.38 -9.02 -17.02
N LEU A 264 -11.29 -8.30 -17.22
CA LEU A 264 -10.33 -8.56 -18.30
C LEU A 264 -9.64 -9.92 -18.15
N LEU A 265 -9.38 -10.34 -16.91
CA LEU A 265 -8.78 -11.64 -16.59
C LEU A 265 -9.80 -12.80 -16.63
N GLY A 266 -11.09 -12.54 -16.55
CA GLY A 266 -12.11 -13.55 -16.30
C GLY A 266 -11.91 -14.25 -14.95
N ALA A 267 -11.42 -13.52 -13.93
CA ALA A 267 -11.07 -14.03 -12.63
C ALA A 267 -12.02 -13.49 -11.53
N PRO A 268 -12.20 -14.21 -10.40
CA PRO A 268 -12.96 -13.72 -9.27
C PRO A 268 -12.35 -12.39 -8.74
N LEU A 269 -13.20 -11.40 -8.48
CA LEU A 269 -12.75 -10.09 -7.99
C LEU A 269 -11.93 -10.20 -6.71
N LEU A 270 -12.37 -11.03 -5.75
CA LEU A 270 -11.67 -11.21 -4.47
C LEU A 270 -10.22 -11.65 -4.65
N VAL A 271 -9.99 -12.63 -5.53
CA VAL A 271 -8.64 -13.13 -5.85
C VAL A 271 -7.82 -12.04 -6.55
N THR A 272 -8.43 -11.38 -7.52
CA THR A 272 -7.77 -10.27 -8.26
C THR A 272 -7.38 -9.15 -7.30
N PHE A 273 -8.29 -8.72 -6.44
CA PHE A 273 -8.07 -7.63 -5.48
C PHE A 273 -6.93 -7.97 -4.51
N LYS A 274 -6.95 -9.17 -3.92
CA LYS A 274 -5.90 -9.63 -2.99
C LYS A 274 -4.53 -9.71 -3.66
N LEU A 275 -4.44 -10.29 -4.84
CA LEU A 275 -3.15 -10.54 -5.49
C LEU A 275 -2.59 -9.31 -6.20
N LEU A 276 -3.45 -8.48 -6.83
CA LEU A 276 -3.02 -7.29 -7.54
C LEU A 276 -2.21 -6.35 -6.64
N PHE A 277 -2.77 -6.00 -5.47
CA PHE A 277 -2.13 -5.06 -4.57
C PHE A 277 -0.95 -5.66 -3.82
N VAL A 278 -0.98 -6.96 -3.53
CA VAL A 278 0.16 -7.68 -2.96
C VAL A 278 1.37 -7.64 -3.89
N PHE A 279 1.18 -7.97 -5.18
CA PHE A 279 2.28 -7.93 -6.15
C PHE A 279 2.74 -6.51 -6.46
N LEU A 280 1.80 -5.55 -6.57
CA LEU A 280 2.13 -4.16 -6.84
C LEU A 280 2.97 -3.56 -5.71
N PHE A 281 2.57 -3.75 -4.46
CA PHE A 281 3.30 -3.20 -3.32
C PHE A 281 4.62 -3.93 -3.05
N ALA A 282 4.71 -5.25 -3.28
CA ALA A 282 5.98 -5.98 -3.15
C ALA A 282 7.11 -5.44 -4.04
N LEU A 283 6.76 -4.70 -5.11
CA LEU A 283 7.73 -4.03 -5.98
C LEU A 283 8.25 -2.71 -5.40
N ALA A 284 7.50 -2.06 -4.49
CA ALA A 284 7.89 -0.75 -3.93
C ALA A 284 9.23 -0.78 -3.20
N PRO A 285 9.54 -1.74 -2.29
CA PRO A 285 10.86 -1.83 -1.66
C PRO A 285 11.99 -2.09 -2.66
N VAL A 286 11.72 -2.77 -3.78
CA VAL A 286 12.72 -2.99 -4.85
C VAL A 286 13.07 -1.68 -5.54
N VAL A 287 12.07 -0.88 -5.87
CA VAL A 287 12.29 0.44 -6.49
C VAL A 287 13.02 1.36 -5.50
N LEU A 288 12.60 1.35 -4.22
CA LEU A 288 13.27 2.11 -3.16
C LEU A 288 14.74 1.71 -3.00
N TYR A 289 15.05 0.41 -3.08
CA TYR A 289 16.45 -0.05 -3.10
C TYR A 289 17.24 0.67 -4.21
N TYR A 290 16.73 0.68 -5.45
CA TYR A 290 17.45 1.27 -6.57
C TYR A 290 17.52 2.80 -6.51
N VAL A 291 16.47 3.47 -6.05
CA VAL A 291 16.50 4.92 -5.80
C VAL A 291 17.57 5.26 -4.76
N SER A 292 17.70 4.43 -3.73
CA SER A 292 18.69 4.60 -2.67
C SER A 292 20.11 4.26 -3.14
N GLU A 293 20.28 3.22 -3.99
CA GLU A 293 21.57 2.81 -4.54
C GLU A 293 22.18 3.86 -5.47
N ASP A 294 21.34 4.70 -6.11
CA ASP A 294 21.82 5.84 -6.92
C ASP A 294 22.51 6.93 -6.10
N VAL A 295 22.24 6.96 -4.80
CA VAL A 295 22.74 8.00 -3.87
C VAL A 295 23.73 7.43 -2.85
N PHE A 296 23.52 6.18 -2.42
CA PHE A 296 24.24 5.52 -1.34
C PHE A 296 24.85 4.19 -1.79
N ASP A 297 25.69 3.60 -0.92
CA ASP A 297 26.20 2.24 -1.14
C ASP A 297 25.08 1.20 -1.18
N PRO A 298 25.25 0.07 -1.89
CA PRO A 298 24.27 -1.02 -1.95
C PRO A 298 23.83 -1.55 -0.60
N ASP A 299 24.70 -1.54 0.42
CA ASP A 299 24.36 -1.98 1.78
C ASP A 299 23.37 -1.02 2.46
N ILE A 300 23.59 0.30 2.34
CA ILE A 300 22.66 1.32 2.85
C ILE A 300 21.30 1.17 2.15
N ALA A 301 21.31 1.00 0.84
CA ALA A 301 20.10 0.81 0.05
C ALA A 301 19.35 -0.47 0.48
N PHE A 302 20.06 -1.57 0.72
CA PHE A 302 19.47 -2.82 1.20
C PHE A 302 18.80 -2.66 2.58
N PHE A 303 19.51 -2.08 3.54
CA PHE A 303 18.96 -1.87 4.88
C PHE A 303 17.77 -0.91 4.85
N GLY A 304 17.86 0.20 4.09
CA GLY A 304 16.76 1.14 3.92
C GLY A 304 15.51 0.49 3.34
N ALA A 305 15.65 -0.22 2.22
CA ALA A 305 14.55 -0.94 1.59
C ALA A 305 13.98 -2.04 2.52
N SER A 306 14.83 -2.70 3.31
CA SER A 306 14.41 -3.72 4.28
C SER A 306 13.66 -3.10 5.47
N PHE A 307 14.07 -1.94 5.98
CA PHE A 307 13.32 -1.22 7.03
C PHE A 307 11.92 -0.84 6.55
N PHE A 308 11.79 -0.37 5.31
CA PHE A 308 10.50 -0.08 4.71
C PHE A 308 9.64 -1.34 4.56
N ALA A 309 10.21 -2.45 4.05
CA ALA A 309 9.49 -3.71 3.83
C ALA A 309 9.06 -4.40 5.13
N LEU A 310 9.87 -4.29 6.21
CA LEU A 310 9.64 -4.94 7.50
C LEU A 310 8.90 -4.05 8.51
N TYR A 311 8.56 -2.82 8.15
CA TYR A 311 7.67 -2.01 8.97
C TYR A 311 6.30 -2.67 9.04
N HIS A 312 5.69 -2.74 10.23
CA HIS A 312 4.49 -3.56 10.44
C HIS A 312 3.33 -3.22 9.48
N LEU A 313 3.04 -1.93 9.24
CA LEU A 313 1.99 -1.53 8.31
C LEU A 313 2.26 -1.90 6.85
N SER A 314 3.51 -2.22 6.48
CA SER A 314 3.84 -2.66 5.13
C SER A 314 3.27 -4.04 4.78
N PHE A 315 2.90 -4.85 5.79
CA PHE A 315 2.40 -6.21 5.54
C PHE A 315 1.32 -6.68 6.54
N ALA A 316 0.93 -5.86 7.52
CA ALA A 316 -0.07 -6.26 8.53
C ALA A 316 -1.46 -6.53 7.93
N PHE A 317 -1.78 -5.93 6.78
CA PHE A 317 -3.09 -6.01 6.13
C PHE A 317 -2.94 -6.20 4.62
N THR A 318 -4.06 -6.46 3.94
CA THR A 318 -4.12 -6.32 2.49
C THR A 318 -3.67 -4.90 2.11
N PRO A 319 -2.70 -4.74 1.17
CA PRO A 319 -2.21 -3.42 0.82
C PRO A 319 -3.33 -2.47 0.41
N GLY A 320 -3.54 -1.44 1.22
CA GLY A 320 -4.59 -0.45 1.04
C GLY A 320 -4.13 0.76 0.22
N LYS A 321 -5.01 1.75 0.16
CA LYS A 321 -4.83 2.98 -0.63
C LYS A 321 -3.49 3.69 -0.40
N GLN A 322 -2.99 3.74 0.85
CA GLN A 322 -1.73 4.38 1.19
C GLN A 322 -0.53 3.64 0.58
N LEU A 323 -0.43 2.32 0.79
CA LEU A 323 0.68 1.51 0.30
C LEU A 323 0.74 1.48 -1.24
N VAL A 324 -0.42 1.46 -1.89
CA VAL A 324 -0.51 1.55 -3.36
C VAL A 324 -0.04 2.92 -3.85
N ALA A 325 -0.43 4.01 -3.20
CA ALA A 325 0.05 5.34 -3.54
C ALA A 325 1.55 5.51 -3.27
N GLU A 326 2.08 4.93 -2.19
CA GLU A 326 3.52 4.89 -1.89
C GLU A 326 4.31 4.16 -2.99
N THR A 327 3.76 3.09 -3.57
CA THR A 327 4.38 2.42 -4.71
C THR A 327 4.55 3.38 -5.89
N PHE A 328 3.52 4.15 -6.22
CA PHE A 328 3.62 5.16 -7.28
C PHE A 328 4.52 6.33 -6.89
N ALA A 329 4.59 6.72 -5.62
CA ALA A 329 5.50 7.76 -5.14
C ALA A 329 6.96 7.33 -5.30
N VAL A 330 7.31 6.09 -4.95
CA VAL A 330 8.66 5.54 -5.17
C VAL A 330 9.00 5.46 -6.67
N LEU A 331 8.02 5.08 -7.52
CA LEU A 331 8.20 5.10 -8.98
C LEU A 331 8.39 6.52 -9.53
N ALA A 332 7.71 7.52 -8.96
CA ALA A 332 7.91 8.93 -9.33
C ALA A 332 9.30 9.42 -8.89
N LEU A 333 9.77 9.05 -7.69
CA LEU A 333 11.14 9.32 -7.23
C LEU A 333 12.17 8.67 -8.15
N PHE A 334 11.94 7.43 -8.55
CA PHE A 334 12.80 6.78 -9.55
C PHE A 334 12.80 7.53 -10.89
N ALA A 335 11.63 7.98 -11.37
CA ALA A 335 11.55 8.77 -12.59
C ALA A 335 12.33 10.10 -12.49
N LEU A 336 12.41 10.71 -11.29
CA LEU A 336 13.25 11.89 -11.03
C LEU A 336 14.75 11.56 -11.09
N SER A 337 15.17 10.34 -10.71
CA SER A 337 16.58 9.94 -10.65
C SER A 337 17.15 9.50 -12.02
N VAL A 338 16.28 9.14 -12.97
CA VAL A 338 16.72 8.62 -14.27
C VAL A 338 17.17 9.75 -15.19
N ASP A 339 18.40 9.67 -15.67
CA ASP A 339 18.87 10.47 -16.81
C ASP A 339 18.21 9.95 -18.09
N SER A 340 17.05 10.49 -18.40
CA SER A 340 16.32 10.14 -19.60
C SER A 340 16.33 11.27 -20.62
N GLU A 341 16.11 10.93 -21.88
CA GLU A 341 15.88 11.93 -22.92
C GLU A 341 14.81 12.94 -22.46
N ARG A 342 14.97 14.22 -22.78
CA ARG A 342 14.18 15.35 -22.26
C ARG A 342 12.65 15.16 -22.22
N ALA A 343 12.08 14.27 -23.02
CA ALA A 343 10.64 14.02 -23.07
C ALA A 343 10.16 12.81 -22.23
N ALA A 344 11.06 11.90 -21.84
CA ALA A 344 10.71 10.67 -21.16
C ALA A 344 10.43 10.87 -19.67
N GLN A 345 11.28 11.63 -18.99
CA GLN A 345 11.13 11.91 -17.56
C GLN A 345 9.79 12.61 -17.24
N PRO A 346 9.39 13.71 -17.91
CA PRO A 346 8.10 14.34 -17.66
C PRO A 346 6.91 13.40 -17.88
N ALA A 347 6.98 12.55 -18.92
CA ALA A 347 5.88 11.61 -19.21
C ALA A 347 5.72 10.55 -18.10
N LEU A 348 6.82 10.01 -17.58
CA LEU A 348 6.81 9.06 -16.46
C LEU A 348 6.34 9.75 -15.16
N LEU A 349 6.78 10.98 -14.90
CA LEU A 349 6.33 11.77 -13.76
C LEU A 349 4.83 12.01 -13.79
N VAL A 350 4.28 12.44 -14.93
CA VAL A 350 2.83 12.62 -15.10
C VAL A 350 2.09 11.31 -14.88
N LEU A 351 2.59 10.21 -15.44
CA LEU A 351 1.95 8.90 -15.33
C LEU A 351 1.94 8.41 -13.88
N PHE A 352 3.09 8.40 -13.20
CA PHE A 352 3.14 7.92 -11.81
C PHE A 352 2.45 8.88 -10.84
N SER A 353 2.46 10.18 -11.12
CA SER A 353 1.65 11.17 -10.37
C SER A 353 0.16 10.89 -10.48
N ALA A 354 -0.34 10.54 -11.66
CA ALA A 354 -1.72 10.09 -11.82
C ALA A 354 -2.00 8.84 -10.98
N GLY A 355 -1.04 7.90 -10.92
CA GLY A 355 -1.12 6.74 -10.03
C GLY A 355 -1.25 7.12 -8.56
N ILE A 356 -0.46 8.11 -8.07
CA ILE A 356 -0.57 8.62 -6.70
C ILE A 356 -1.95 9.23 -6.45
N VAL A 357 -2.37 10.16 -7.32
CA VAL A 357 -3.66 10.88 -7.21
C VAL A 357 -4.84 9.91 -7.23
N PHE A 358 -4.82 8.91 -8.10
CA PHE A 358 -5.90 7.94 -8.23
C PHE A 358 -5.88 6.83 -7.17
N SER A 359 -4.87 6.81 -6.30
CA SER A 359 -4.75 5.84 -5.22
C SER A 359 -5.06 6.40 -3.84
N HIS A 360 -4.53 7.60 -3.48
CA HIS A 360 -4.72 8.14 -2.12
C HIS A 360 -4.46 9.65 -2.01
N TYR A 361 -5.48 10.37 -1.57
CA TYR A 361 -5.41 11.83 -1.39
C TYR A 361 -4.32 12.28 -0.41
N GLY A 362 -4.21 11.66 0.77
CA GLY A 362 -3.24 12.04 1.79
C GLY A 362 -1.79 11.95 1.31
N VAL A 363 -1.41 10.81 0.71
CA VAL A 363 -0.07 10.63 0.09
C VAL A 363 0.17 11.67 -0.99
N THR A 364 -0.85 11.95 -1.82
CA THR A 364 -0.76 12.94 -2.91
C THR A 364 -0.37 14.32 -2.38
N TYR A 365 -1.08 14.83 -1.37
CA TYR A 365 -0.82 16.16 -0.85
C TYR A 365 0.50 16.21 -0.06
N VAL A 366 0.80 15.21 0.78
CA VAL A 366 2.07 15.15 1.51
C VAL A 366 3.24 15.11 0.53
N PHE A 367 3.18 14.28 -0.50
CA PHE A 367 4.22 14.17 -1.52
C PHE A 367 4.38 15.48 -2.31
N ALA A 368 3.28 16.07 -2.79
CA ALA A 368 3.30 17.31 -3.58
C ALA A 368 3.83 18.50 -2.75
N VAL A 369 3.38 18.67 -1.50
CA VAL A 369 3.84 19.73 -0.60
C VAL A 369 5.31 19.52 -0.24
N SER A 370 5.73 18.29 0.04
CA SER A 370 7.15 18.00 0.33
C SER A 370 8.05 18.33 -0.86
N LEU A 371 7.63 17.99 -2.08
CA LEU A 371 8.35 18.38 -3.31
C LEU A 371 8.37 19.89 -3.53
N LEU A 372 7.27 20.59 -3.21
CA LEU A 372 7.19 22.04 -3.32
C LEU A 372 8.17 22.72 -2.34
N VAL A 373 8.16 22.29 -1.07
CA VAL A 373 9.10 22.79 -0.06
C VAL A 373 10.54 22.48 -0.47
N ALA A 374 10.82 21.26 -0.95
CA ALA A 374 12.14 20.89 -1.46
C ALA A 374 12.58 21.81 -2.62
N SER A 375 11.68 22.10 -3.56
CA SER A 375 11.96 22.99 -4.70
C SER A 375 12.27 24.43 -4.23
N ILE A 376 11.55 24.93 -3.22
CA ILE A 376 11.80 26.24 -2.62
C ILE A 376 13.16 26.26 -1.92
N LEU A 377 13.47 25.24 -1.11
CA LEU A 377 14.78 25.12 -0.44
C LEU A 377 15.94 25.11 -1.43
N LEU A 378 15.80 24.35 -2.53
CA LEU A 378 16.80 24.32 -3.60
C LEU A 378 16.93 25.68 -4.31
N ALA A 379 15.81 26.38 -4.55
CA ALA A 379 15.85 27.71 -5.16
C ALA A 379 16.57 28.73 -4.27
N VAL A 380 16.26 28.72 -2.96
CA VAL A 380 16.94 29.58 -1.96
C VAL A 380 18.44 29.27 -1.90
N ALA A 381 18.80 27.99 -1.84
CA ALA A 381 20.18 27.56 -1.77
C ALA A 381 20.99 27.99 -3.03
N ARG A 382 20.38 27.97 -4.21
CA ARG A 382 20.99 28.50 -5.46
C ARG A 382 21.21 30.02 -5.38
N GLN A 383 20.27 30.77 -4.78
CA GLN A 383 20.42 32.24 -4.63
C GLN A 383 21.60 32.62 -3.73
N VAL A 384 21.87 31.82 -2.69
CA VAL A 384 23.04 32.03 -1.81
C VAL A 384 24.34 31.44 -2.37
N ARG A 385 24.37 31.19 -3.68
CA ARG A 385 25.54 30.72 -4.45
C ARG A 385 26.08 29.36 -4.04
N MET A 386 25.21 28.47 -3.54
CA MET A 386 25.59 27.07 -3.36
C MET A 386 25.58 26.37 -4.73
N ASP A 387 26.65 25.65 -5.03
CA ASP A 387 26.70 24.82 -6.24
C ASP A 387 25.82 23.57 -6.03
N ILE A 388 24.55 23.71 -6.45
CA ILE A 388 23.51 22.72 -6.22
C ILE A 388 22.94 22.27 -7.55
N THR A 389 23.08 20.98 -7.81
CA THR A 389 22.39 20.32 -8.92
C THR A 389 21.01 19.90 -8.49
N GLY A 390 20.00 20.18 -9.29
CA GLY A 390 18.61 19.82 -8.99
C GLY A 390 17.94 19.17 -10.20
N ARG A 391 17.35 17.99 -9.98
CA ARG A 391 16.62 17.20 -11.00
C ARG A 391 15.11 17.45 -10.94
N ILE A 392 14.58 18.00 -9.80
CA ILE A 392 13.16 18.30 -9.65
C ILE A 392 12.78 19.47 -10.55
N PRO A 393 11.93 19.26 -11.57
CA PRO A 393 11.43 20.37 -12.38
C PRO A 393 10.61 21.32 -11.50
N PRO A 394 10.90 22.64 -11.47
CA PRO A 394 10.23 23.56 -10.53
C PRO A 394 8.71 23.62 -10.69
N ALA A 395 8.20 23.40 -11.90
CA ALA A 395 6.76 23.38 -12.17
C ALA A 395 6.07 22.07 -11.68
N TYR A 396 6.83 21.00 -11.50
CA TYR A 396 6.26 19.68 -11.23
C TYR A 396 5.39 19.62 -9.97
N PRO A 397 5.86 20.05 -8.77
CA PRO A 397 5.04 19.99 -7.55
C PRO A 397 3.79 20.89 -7.65
N VAL A 398 3.88 22.04 -8.34
CA VAL A 398 2.75 22.94 -8.54
C VAL A 398 1.70 22.30 -9.45
N VAL A 399 2.13 21.68 -10.54
CA VAL A 399 1.23 20.97 -11.47
C VAL A 399 0.57 19.78 -10.78
N LEU A 400 1.33 19.01 -10.00
CA LEU A 400 0.79 17.88 -9.23
C LEU A 400 -0.27 18.35 -8.22
N LEU A 401 0.03 19.41 -7.46
CA LEU A 401 -0.88 19.96 -6.47
C LEU A 401 -2.17 20.49 -7.14
N ALA A 402 -2.02 21.23 -8.23
CA ALA A 402 -3.18 21.75 -8.99
C ALA A 402 -4.03 20.61 -9.58
N ALA A 403 -3.40 19.61 -10.20
CA ALA A 403 -4.10 18.46 -10.76
C ALA A 403 -4.85 17.67 -9.70
N ALA A 404 -4.24 17.43 -8.54
CA ALA A 404 -4.87 16.77 -7.41
C ALA A 404 -6.06 17.57 -6.87
N SER A 405 -5.88 18.88 -6.68
CA SER A 405 -6.95 19.75 -6.20
C SER A 405 -8.14 19.78 -7.15
N VAL A 406 -7.91 19.90 -8.46
CA VAL A 406 -8.96 19.82 -9.48
C VAL A 406 -9.67 18.46 -9.43
N TRP A 407 -8.91 17.36 -9.40
CA TRP A 407 -9.46 16.01 -9.38
C TRP A 407 -10.38 15.79 -8.16
N TYR A 408 -9.89 16.09 -6.95
CA TYR A 408 -10.65 15.83 -5.72
C TYR A 408 -11.83 16.81 -5.56
N THR A 409 -11.71 18.04 -6.00
CA THR A 409 -12.87 18.98 -6.02
C THR A 409 -13.98 18.50 -6.92
N LEU A 410 -13.64 17.88 -8.07
CA LEU A 410 -14.65 17.37 -9.02
C LEU A 410 -15.24 16.02 -8.59
N THR A 411 -14.47 15.16 -7.92
CA THR A 411 -14.88 13.78 -7.63
C THR A 411 -15.28 13.54 -6.18
N ALA A 412 -14.81 14.36 -5.25
CA ALA A 412 -15.08 14.24 -3.82
C ALA A 412 -15.04 15.62 -3.12
N PRO A 413 -16.03 16.51 -3.37
CA PRO A 413 -16.02 17.88 -2.84
C PRO A 413 -15.85 17.96 -1.32
N ALA A 414 -16.57 17.12 -0.55
CA ALA A 414 -16.46 17.08 0.90
C ALA A 414 -15.05 16.74 1.40
N LEU A 415 -14.32 15.89 0.66
CA LEU A 415 -12.92 15.60 0.94
C LEU A 415 -12.02 16.82 0.64
N ALA A 416 -12.28 17.53 -0.47
CA ALA A 416 -11.54 18.73 -0.83
C ALA A 416 -11.71 19.82 0.25
N ASP A 417 -12.94 20.04 0.74
CA ASP A 417 -13.24 20.98 1.83
C ASP A 417 -12.52 20.61 3.12
N ARG A 418 -12.51 19.33 3.48
CA ARG A 418 -11.78 18.83 4.66
C ARG A 418 -10.28 19.06 4.55
N ILE A 419 -9.68 18.80 3.40
CA ILE A 419 -8.26 19.06 3.16
C ILE A 419 -7.95 20.57 3.25
N ALA A 420 -8.82 21.41 2.70
CA ALA A 420 -8.68 22.86 2.78
C ALA A 420 -8.77 23.40 4.22
N ALA A 421 -9.45 22.70 5.12
CA ALA A 421 -9.56 23.07 6.53
C ALA A 421 -8.30 22.73 7.37
N ILE A 422 -7.46 21.78 6.95
CA ILE A 422 -6.28 21.30 7.70
C ILE A 422 -5.37 22.44 8.19
N PRO A 423 -4.99 23.46 7.39
CA PRO A 423 -4.13 24.54 7.88
C PRO A 423 -4.75 25.33 9.04
N ALA A 424 -6.06 25.59 9.00
CA ALA A 424 -6.76 26.30 10.06
C ALA A 424 -6.84 25.46 11.35
N GLU A 425 -7.09 24.16 11.22
CA GLU A 425 -7.08 23.21 12.35
C GLU A 425 -5.69 23.11 13.00
N MET A 426 -4.62 23.07 12.20
CA MET A 426 -3.25 23.11 12.72
C MET A 426 -2.95 24.38 13.49
N LEU A 427 -3.38 25.54 13.00
CA LEU A 427 -3.21 26.82 13.71
C LEU A 427 -3.99 26.83 15.03
N ALA A 428 -5.21 26.27 15.06
CA ALA A 428 -5.99 26.13 16.27
C ALA A 428 -5.30 25.23 17.30
N GLN A 429 -4.80 24.05 16.88
CA GLN A 429 -4.03 23.14 17.74
C GLN A 429 -2.75 23.80 18.27
N PHE A 430 -2.05 24.56 17.44
CA PHE A 430 -0.86 25.32 17.85
C PHE A 430 -1.20 26.36 18.93
N SER A 431 -2.33 27.05 18.82
CA SER A 431 -2.79 27.99 19.84
C SER A 431 -3.09 27.33 21.20
N VAL A 432 -3.63 26.10 21.19
CA VAL A 432 -3.85 25.27 22.38
C VAL A 432 -2.52 24.91 23.04
N LEU A 433 -1.51 24.50 22.26
CA LEU A 433 -0.17 24.20 22.78
C LEU A 433 0.49 25.44 23.42
N LEU A 434 0.40 26.61 22.77
CA LEU A 434 0.95 27.86 23.31
C LEU A 434 0.27 28.30 24.61
N SER A 435 -1.00 27.96 24.81
CA SER A 435 -1.74 28.24 26.06
C SER A 435 -1.47 27.19 27.16
N GLY A 436 -0.58 26.23 26.94
CA GLY A 436 -0.25 25.17 27.89
C GLY A 436 -1.27 24.02 27.95
N GLY A 437 -2.18 23.94 26.97
CA GLY A 437 -3.12 22.83 26.80
C GLY A 437 -2.46 21.63 26.15
N ALA A 438 -2.99 20.43 26.42
CA ALA A 438 -2.61 19.21 25.72
C ALA A 438 -3.51 19.02 24.49
N VAL A 439 -2.91 18.65 23.36
CA VAL A 439 -3.66 18.22 22.17
C VAL A 439 -4.04 16.75 22.38
N GLU A 440 -5.32 16.50 22.64
CA GLU A 440 -5.83 15.14 22.77
C GLU A 440 -5.55 14.35 21.48
N ARG A 441 -5.16 13.05 21.63
CA ARG A 441 -4.85 12.14 20.53
C ARG A 441 -3.59 12.45 19.71
N SER A 442 -2.68 13.26 20.20
CA SER A 442 -1.34 13.38 19.61
C SER A 442 -0.57 12.06 19.74
N GLY A 443 0.50 11.89 18.95
CA GLY A 443 1.38 10.72 19.09
C GLY A 443 1.97 10.57 20.50
N VAL A 444 2.19 11.68 21.21
CA VAL A 444 2.62 11.66 22.62
C VAL A 444 1.56 11.06 23.52
N THR A 445 0.28 11.40 23.31
CA THR A 445 -0.84 10.83 24.07
C THR A 445 -0.98 9.34 23.80
N TYR A 446 -0.79 8.92 22.55
CA TYR A 446 -0.79 7.49 22.15
C TYR A 446 0.26 6.69 22.91
N VAL A 447 1.52 7.17 22.95
CA VAL A 447 2.61 6.53 23.72
C VAL A 447 2.29 6.43 25.21
N ALA A 448 1.62 7.42 25.77
CA ALA A 448 1.25 7.45 27.19
C ALA A 448 0.10 6.51 27.58
N THR A 449 -0.64 5.98 26.60
CA THR A 449 -1.77 5.06 26.85
C THR A 449 -1.39 3.58 26.78
N GLU A 450 -0.17 3.26 26.32
CA GLU A 450 0.32 1.88 26.25
C GLU A 450 0.57 1.30 27.65
N THR A 451 0.24 0.03 27.84
CA THR A 451 0.19 -0.58 29.18
C THR A 451 1.12 -1.79 29.33
N THR A 452 1.50 -2.46 28.23
CA THR A 452 2.32 -3.66 28.33
C THR A 452 3.81 -3.36 28.08
N LEU A 453 4.69 -4.16 28.71
CA LEU A 453 6.15 -4.06 28.49
C LEU A 453 6.49 -4.24 26.99
N LEU A 454 5.78 -5.13 26.32
CA LEU A 454 6.04 -5.44 24.91
C LEU A 454 5.70 -4.26 24.00
N GLN A 455 4.61 -3.56 24.30
CA GLN A 455 4.24 -2.32 23.61
C GLN A 455 5.31 -1.24 23.79
N TYR A 456 5.81 -1.04 25.01
CA TYR A 456 6.92 -0.11 25.25
C TYR A 456 8.19 -0.48 24.50
N LEU A 457 8.54 -1.79 24.46
CA LEU A 457 9.71 -2.26 23.69
C LEU A 457 9.51 -2.02 22.19
N ASN A 458 8.32 -2.21 21.66
CA ASN A 458 8.00 -1.92 20.27
C ASN A 458 8.11 -0.42 19.94
N ILE A 459 7.57 0.45 20.82
CA ILE A 459 7.74 1.90 20.70
C ILE A 459 9.21 2.30 20.75
N LEU A 460 9.98 1.73 21.68
CA LEU A 460 11.43 1.97 21.79
C LEU A 460 12.16 1.57 20.50
N LEU A 461 11.79 0.44 19.91
CA LEU A 461 12.38 -0.06 18.67
C LEU A 461 12.17 0.92 17.52
N TYR A 462 10.94 1.42 17.34
CA TYR A 462 10.65 2.47 16.36
C TYR A 462 11.31 3.80 16.72
N GLY A 463 11.40 4.14 18.00
CA GLY A 463 12.14 5.31 18.49
C GLY A 463 13.63 5.25 18.12
N VAL A 464 14.25 4.09 18.23
CA VAL A 464 15.64 3.88 17.76
C VAL A 464 15.75 4.07 16.25
N LEU A 465 14.82 3.55 15.47
CA LEU A 465 14.79 3.74 14.01
C LEU A 465 14.69 5.23 13.65
N VAL A 466 13.76 5.97 14.27
CA VAL A 466 13.58 7.42 14.05
C VAL A 466 14.81 8.21 14.50
N ALA A 467 15.43 7.85 15.63
CA ALA A 467 16.67 8.47 16.09
C ALA A 467 17.83 8.27 15.10
N LEU A 468 17.97 7.06 14.56
CA LEU A 468 18.98 6.80 13.52
C LEU A 468 18.70 7.61 12.25
N ILE A 469 17.43 7.73 11.83
CA ILE A 469 17.02 8.61 10.71
C ILE A 469 17.40 10.06 11.00
N ALA A 470 17.14 10.57 12.20
CA ALA A 470 17.48 11.94 12.59
C ALA A 470 19.00 12.20 12.52
N VAL A 471 19.80 11.26 13.04
CA VAL A 471 21.28 11.34 12.95
C VAL A 471 21.74 11.27 11.50
N GLY A 472 21.15 10.40 10.69
CA GLY A 472 21.45 10.29 9.25
C GLY A 472 21.13 11.58 8.50
N LEU A 473 19.97 12.20 8.77
CA LEU A 473 19.59 13.47 8.19
C LEU A 473 20.54 14.60 8.64
N ALA A 474 20.85 14.69 9.93
CA ALA A 474 21.77 15.67 10.47
C ALA A 474 23.17 15.53 9.85
N HIS A 475 23.66 14.30 9.72
CA HIS A 475 24.93 14.01 9.06
C HIS A 475 24.90 14.43 7.58
N LEU A 476 23.81 14.15 6.88
CA LEU A 476 23.63 14.49 5.48
C LEU A 476 23.57 16.03 5.29
N LEU A 477 22.81 16.73 6.13
CA LEU A 477 22.76 18.20 6.16
C LEU A 477 24.15 18.81 6.42
N PHE A 478 24.88 18.29 7.40
CA PHE A 478 26.21 18.77 7.75
C PHE A 478 27.18 18.57 6.58
N THR A 479 27.24 17.38 6.00
CA THR A 479 28.17 17.08 4.91
C THR A 479 27.85 17.82 3.61
N THR A 480 26.58 18.05 3.32
CA THR A 480 26.13 18.72 2.10
C THR A 480 26.29 20.25 2.17
N PHE A 481 25.94 20.86 3.30
CA PHE A 481 25.83 22.31 3.39
C PHE A 481 26.92 23.00 4.22
N LEU A 482 27.45 22.33 5.27
CA LEU A 482 28.35 22.97 6.24
C LEU A 482 29.84 22.65 6.02
N SER A 483 30.20 21.52 5.40
CA SER A 483 31.57 21.06 5.35
C SER A 483 32.40 21.59 4.16
N ARG A 484 31.79 22.19 3.15
CA ARG A 484 32.48 22.63 1.94
C ARG A 484 33.53 23.74 2.12
N PRO A 485 33.44 24.75 3.02
CA PRO A 485 34.52 25.72 3.21
C PRO A 485 35.42 25.43 4.41
N VAL A 486 34.98 24.68 5.44
CA VAL A 486 35.67 24.60 6.73
C VAL A 486 36.62 23.41 6.86
N LEU A 487 36.40 22.34 6.10
CA LEU A 487 37.15 21.07 6.25
C LEU A 487 38.07 20.70 5.07
N ALA A 488 38.33 21.62 4.15
CA ALA A 488 39.29 21.42 3.05
C ALA A 488 40.72 21.08 3.52
N GLY A 489 40.98 21.17 4.82
CA GLY A 489 42.28 20.88 5.43
C GLY A 489 42.40 19.55 6.22
N ILE A 490 41.31 18.83 6.45
CA ILE A 490 41.30 17.57 7.16
C ILE A 490 40.94 16.48 6.17
N GLY A 491 41.95 15.74 5.72
CA GLY A 491 41.93 14.70 4.70
C GLY A 491 40.58 14.04 4.38
N SER A 492 40.02 14.45 3.27
CA SER A 492 38.78 13.90 2.72
C SER A 492 39.01 12.46 2.25
N ARG A 493 38.77 11.48 3.13
CA ARG A 493 38.39 10.14 2.67
C ARG A 493 36.91 10.17 2.40
N THR A 494 36.59 10.32 1.14
CA THR A 494 35.28 10.42 0.54
C THR A 494 34.43 9.20 0.90
N TRP A 495 33.25 9.48 1.34
CA TRP A 495 32.10 8.60 1.31
C TRP A 495 31.69 8.41 -0.15
N GLY A 496 31.51 7.17 -0.58
CA GLY A 496 31.16 6.74 -1.93
C GLY A 496 31.26 7.86 -2.98
N ASP A 497 32.06 7.70 -3.99
CA ASP A 497 32.50 8.73 -4.95
C ASP A 497 31.38 9.48 -5.73
N GLY A 498 30.12 9.41 -5.31
CA GLY A 498 28.99 10.14 -5.88
C GLY A 498 28.63 11.38 -5.04
N PRO A 499 28.40 12.54 -5.65
CA PRO A 499 27.83 13.67 -4.95
C PRO A 499 26.41 13.28 -4.50
N VAL A 500 26.18 13.23 -3.18
CA VAL A 500 24.81 13.15 -2.65
C VAL A 500 24.04 14.32 -3.26
N ALA A 501 22.98 14.03 -4.00
CA ALA A 501 22.23 15.09 -4.66
C ALA A 501 21.57 15.95 -3.57
N SER A 502 21.75 17.25 -3.69
CA SER A 502 21.13 18.23 -2.76
C SER A 502 19.62 18.09 -2.68
N GLU A 503 19.03 17.41 -3.64
CA GLU A 503 17.60 17.13 -3.73
C GLU A 503 17.13 16.12 -2.69
N ASP A 504 17.92 15.08 -2.43
CA ASP A 504 17.58 14.06 -1.45
C ASP A 504 17.49 14.67 -0.06
N VAL A 505 18.43 15.59 0.24
CA VAL A 505 18.40 16.36 1.49
C VAL A 505 17.20 17.30 1.55
N ALA A 506 16.95 18.04 0.45
CA ALA A 506 15.86 18.99 0.38
C ALA A 506 14.50 18.32 0.48
N LEU A 507 14.35 17.07 0.03
CA LEU A 507 13.12 16.28 0.16
C LEU A 507 13.01 15.60 1.53
N ALA A 508 14.11 15.10 2.08
CA ALA A 508 14.10 14.43 3.37
C ALA A 508 13.72 15.37 4.53
N LEU A 509 14.14 16.64 4.47
CA LEU A 509 13.89 17.60 5.54
C LEU A 509 12.39 17.87 5.79
N PRO A 510 11.56 18.25 4.78
CA PRO A 510 10.13 18.49 5.00
C PRO A 510 9.38 17.22 5.42
N ILE A 511 9.77 16.05 4.91
CA ILE A 511 9.15 14.78 5.31
C ILE A 511 9.52 14.43 6.76
N PHE A 512 10.75 14.67 7.20
CA PHE A 512 11.15 14.48 8.59
C PHE A 512 10.42 15.46 9.55
N LEU A 513 10.25 16.72 9.13
CA LEU A 513 9.46 17.70 9.89
C LEU A 513 7.98 17.30 9.95
N PHE A 514 7.43 16.78 8.88
CA PHE A 514 6.07 16.25 8.87
C PHE A 514 5.92 15.04 9.82
N LEU A 515 6.88 14.10 9.83
CA LEU A 515 6.93 13.02 10.80
C LEU A 515 7.00 13.56 12.24
N GLY A 516 7.89 14.51 12.52
CA GLY A 516 7.99 15.15 13.84
C GLY A 516 6.69 15.85 14.26
N SER A 517 6.02 16.50 13.32
CA SER A 517 4.76 17.19 13.58
C SER A 517 3.61 16.25 13.96
N SER A 518 3.60 15.01 13.46
CA SER A 518 2.58 14.01 13.78
C SER A 518 2.58 13.54 15.25
N PHE A 519 3.67 13.77 15.96
CA PHE A 519 3.72 13.54 17.41
C PHE A 519 3.11 14.68 18.22
N VAL A 520 3.02 15.88 17.65
CA VAL A 520 2.56 17.10 18.32
C VAL A 520 1.13 17.46 17.91
N PHE A 521 0.82 17.36 16.62
CA PHE A 521 -0.48 17.69 16.05
C PHE A 521 -1.26 16.44 15.72
N VAL A 522 -2.59 16.53 15.80
CA VAL A 522 -3.49 15.50 15.30
C VAL A 522 -3.79 15.81 13.85
N PHE A 523 -3.32 14.92 12.99
CA PHE A 523 -3.82 14.79 11.64
C PHE A 523 -4.87 13.66 11.64
N ASP A 524 -5.70 13.57 10.61
CA ASP A 524 -6.51 12.37 10.36
C ASP A 524 -5.65 11.14 10.00
N LEU A 525 -4.33 11.28 10.10
CA LEU A 525 -3.33 10.24 9.92
C LEU A 525 -2.67 9.95 11.27
N TRP A 526 -2.72 8.71 11.69
CA TRP A 526 -2.02 8.22 12.87
C TRP A 526 -0.50 8.33 12.70
N ALA A 527 0.24 8.55 13.78
CA ALA A 527 1.69 8.71 13.74
C ALA A 527 2.42 7.51 13.10
N ASP A 528 1.91 6.30 13.28
CA ASP A 528 2.41 5.08 12.65
C ASP A 528 2.25 5.09 11.12
N ARG A 529 1.12 5.58 10.59
CA ARG A 529 0.88 5.78 9.15
C ARG A 529 1.77 6.88 8.58
N VAL A 530 2.02 7.93 9.36
CA VAL A 530 2.96 9.00 8.95
C VAL A 530 4.39 8.48 8.91
N LEU A 531 4.80 7.64 9.88
CA LEU A 531 6.10 6.98 9.84
C LEU A 531 6.23 6.09 8.60
N GLN A 532 5.23 5.24 8.31
CA GLN A 532 5.19 4.41 7.11
C GLN A 532 5.43 5.23 5.84
N LEU A 533 4.64 6.27 5.63
CA LEU A 533 4.77 7.16 4.48
C LEU A 533 6.15 7.83 4.42
N SER A 534 6.67 8.25 5.56
CA SER A 534 7.97 8.90 5.65
C SER A 534 9.13 7.97 5.28
N LEU A 535 9.00 6.67 5.55
CA LEU A 535 10.02 5.66 5.19
C LEU A 535 10.27 5.56 3.68
N VAL A 536 9.34 5.97 2.83
CA VAL A 536 9.54 6.08 1.35
C VAL A 536 10.78 6.92 1.01
N VAL A 537 11.10 7.91 1.83
CA VAL A 537 12.27 8.79 1.62
C VAL A 537 13.30 8.63 2.72
N LEU A 538 12.87 8.43 3.96
CA LEU A 538 13.75 8.49 5.13
C LEU A 538 14.42 7.15 5.48
N ALA A 539 13.91 6.03 5.00
CA ALA A 539 14.42 4.72 5.39
C ALA A 539 15.95 4.54 5.16
N PRO A 540 16.55 5.01 4.05
CA PRO A 540 18.00 4.91 3.83
C PRO A 540 18.82 5.73 4.82
N LEU A 541 18.22 6.72 5.49
CA LEU A 541 18.92 7.56 6.45
C LEU A 541 19.21 6.83 7.78
N ALA A 542 18.45 5.79 8.12
CA ALA A 542 18.70 5.00 9.33
C ALA A 542 20.07 4.29 9.29
N PRO A 543 20.41 3.48 8.27
CA PRO A 543 21.75 2.88 8.17
C PRO A 543 22.85 3.93 7.96
N LEU A 544 22.53 5.07 7.34
CA LEU A 544 23.47 6.19 7.22
C LEU A 544 23.78 6.77 8.61
N GLY A 545 22.75 7.01 9.45
CA GLY A 545 22.91 7.50 10.82
C GLY A 545 23.72 6.55 11.68
N TYR A 546 23.43 5.26 11.59
CA TYR A 546 24.23 4.24 12.26
C TYR A 546 25.72 4.33 11.87
N ARG A 547 26.03 4.42 10.57
CA ARG A 547 27.42 4.59 10.11
C ARG A 547 28.07 5.88 10.62
N ALA A 548 27.33 6.98 10.69
CA ALA A 548 27.81 8.24 11.23
C ALA A 548 28.21 8.09 12.71
N ILE A 549 27.35 7.45 13.53
CA ILE A 549 27.65 7.15 14.94
C ILE A 549 28.88 6.25 15.04
N ALA A 550 28.94 5.15 14.29
CA ALA A 550 30.03 4.19 14.33
C ALA A 550 31.40 4.81 14.02
N ARG A 551 31.43 5.80 13.10
CA ARG A 551 32.68 6.53 12.74
C ARG A 551 33.08 7.58 13.77
N ALA A 552 32.13 8.14 14.49
CA ALA A 552 32.40 9.11 15.56
C ALA A 552 32.98 8.44 16.82
N MET A 553 32.88 7.11 16.95
CA MET A 553 33.41 6.36 18.09
C MET A 553 34.95 6.31 18.07
N PRO A 554 35.63 6.37 19.20
CA PRO A 554 37.08 6.27 19.30
C PRO A 554 37.65 4.99 18.66
N SER A 555 38.80 5.07 18.01
CA SER A 555 39.43 3.97 17.25
C SER A 555 39.71 2.68 18.04
N GLY A 556 39.81 2.75 19.38
CA GLY A 556 39.96 1.58 20.26
C GLY A 556 38.69 0.68 20.33
N VAL A 557 37.51 1.24 20.00
CA VAL A 557 36.24 0.50 19.91
C VAL A 557 36.05 -0.03 18.48
N THR A 558 36.49 0.73 17.49
CA THR A 558 36.29 0.41 16.07
C THR A 558 37.17 -0.73 15.58
N SER A 559 38.35 -0.96 16.17
CA SER A 559 39.26 -2.04 15.75
C SER A 559 38.73 -3.47 16.05
N ARG A 560 37.73 -3.61 16.93
CA ARG A 560 37.00 -4.86 17.19
C ARG A 560 35.77 -5.08 16.30
N VAL A 561 35.41 -4.10 15.50
CA VAL A 561 34.13 -4.04 14.77
C VAL A 561 34.30 -4.31 13.26
N THR A 562 35.53 -4.56 12.75
CA THR A 562 35.84 -4.59 11.31
C THR A 562 35.17 -5.70 10.49
N THR A 563 34.69 -6.78 11.09
CA THR A 563 33.92 -7.85 10.41
C THR A 563 32.43 -7.83 10.74
N GLY A 564 32.01 -7.00 11.70
CA GLY A 564 30.64 -6.95 12.21
C GLY A 564 29.98 -5.57 12.14
N GLN A 565 30.49 -4.63 11.32
CA GLN A 565 30.02 -3.23 11.33
C GLN A 565 28.50 -3.07 11.05
N ALA A 566 27.86 -4.01 10.38
CA ALA A 566 26.42 -4.00 10.13
C ALA A 566 25.62 -4.90 11.11
N ALA A 567 26.26 -5.64 12.01
CA ALA A 567 25.55 -6.53 12.92
C ALA A 567 24.43 -5.85 13.74
N PRO A 568 24.60 -4.61 14.28
CA PRO A 568 23.51 -3.91 14.95
C PRO A 568 22.33 -3.56 14.03
N LEU A 569 22.58 -3.26 12.75
CA LEU A 569 21.51 -3.04 11.77
C LEU A 569 20.75 -4.33 11.46
N VAL A 570 21.47 -5.46 11.37
CA VAL A 570 20.84 -6.78 11.22
C VAL A 570 20.03 -7.13 12.46
N ALA A 571 20.56 -6.89 13.66
CA ALA A 571 19.83 -7.11 14.91
C ALA A 571 18.56 -6.23 14.97
N LEU A 572 18.62 -4.98 14.51
CA LEU A 572 17.48 -4.09 14.43
C LEU A 572 16.43 -4.62 13.42
N LEU A 573 16.85 -5.11 12.24
CA LEU A 573 15.95 -5.73 11.27
C LEU A 573 15.28 -7.00 11.81
N LEU A 574 16.04 -7.84 12.51
CA LEU A 574 15.51 -9.05 13.14
C LEU A 574 14.51 -8.70 14.24
N ALA A 575 14.82 -7.71 15.08
CA ALA A 575 13.90 -7.22 16.09
C ALA A 575 12.63 -6.68 15.46
N LEU A 576 12.74 -5.84 14.41
CA LEU A 576 11.58 -5.36 13.66
C LEU A 576 10.75 -6.52 13.09
N LEU A 577 11.38 -7.51 12.48
CA LEU A 577 10.67 -8.69 11.97
C LEU A 577 9.92 -9.43 13.08
N LEU A 578 10.56 -9.68 14.23
CA LEU A 578 9.96 -10.41 15.35
C LEU A 578 8.77 -9.65 15.97
N PHE A 579 8.91 -8.33 16.14
CA PHE A 579 7.83 -7.51 16.68
C PHE A 579 6.72 -7.28 15.67
N SER A 580 7.06 -6.86 14.43
CA SER A 580 6.07 -6.56 13.39
C SER A 580 5.28 -7.79 12.93
N SER A 581 5.86 -9.00 13.01
CA SER A 581 5.15 -10.25 12.72
C SER A 581 4.24 -10.73 13.86
N GLY A 582 4.32 -10.11 15.06
CA GLY A 582 3.63 -10.60 16.25
C GLY A 582 4.23 -11.82 16.90
N PHE A 583 5.39 -12.31 16.40
CA PHE A 583 6.09 -13.46 17.00
C PHE A 583 6.45 -13.21 18.47
N ALA A 584 6.95 -12.01 18.77
CA ALA A 584 7.30 -11.63 20.14
C ALA A 584 6.07 -11.64 21.07
N GLY A 585 4.93 -11.16 20.61
CA GLY A 585 3.66 -11.16 21.35
C GLY A 585 3.16 -12.57 21.63
N ALA A 586 3.05 -13.38 20.58
CA ALA A 586 2.61 -14.76 20.70
C ALA A 586 3.52 -15.63 21.60
N ALA A 587 4.84 -15.35 21.65
CA ALA A 587 5.79 -16.07 22.51
C ALA A 587 5.58 -15.79 24.00
N VAL A 588 5.04 -14.63 24.37
CA VAL A 588 4.78 -14.23 25.78
C VAL A 588 3.29 -14.21 26.13
N GLY A 589 2.41 -14.58 25.21
CA GLY A 589 0.95 -14.59 25.42
C GLY A 589 0.33 -13.18 25.39
N ASP A 590 0.97 -12.19 24.77
CA ASP A 590 0.46 -10.83 24.63
C ASP A 590 -0.17 -10.62 23.23
N ALA A 591 -1.49 -10.63 23.16
CA ALA A 591 -2.24 -10.48 21.92
C ALA A 591 -2.13 -9.09 21.27
N SER A 592 -1.66 -8.08 22.00
CA SER A 592 -1.63 -6.68 21.53
C SER A 592 -0.67 -6.42 20.37
N THR A 593 0.23 -7.37 20.05
CA THR A 593 1.25 -7.24 19.00
C THR A 593 1.14 -8.33 17.92
N SER A 594 0.05 -9.09 17.87
CA SER A 594 -0.03 -10.30 17.05
C SER A 594 -0.57 -10.01 15.64
N THR A 595 0.33 -9.80 14.68
CA THR A 595 -0.04 -9.70 13.25
C THR A 595 -0.27 -11.07 12.61
N PHE A 596 0.50 -12.11 13.02
CA PHE A 596 0.42 -13.46 12.46
C PHE A 596 -0.40 -14.44 13.29
N ASP A 597 -0.98 -14.01 14.38
CA ASP A 597 -1.88 -14.84 15.17
C ASP A 597 -3.32 -14.68 14.67
N ALA A 598 -3.87 -15.70 14.01
CA ALA A 598 -5.23 -15.67 13.49
C ALA A 598 -6.26 -15.59 14.61
N SER A 599 -5.97 -16.14 15.79
CA SER A 599 -6.89 -16.11 16.95
C SER A 599 -6.98 -14.71 17.57
N ALA A 600 -5.92 -13.90 17.43
CA ALA A 600 -5.84 -12.54 17.98
C ALA A 600 -6.09 -11.44 16.94
N ASN A 601 -6.18 -11.79 15.64
CA ASN A 601 -6.44 -10.82 14.58
C ASN A 601 -7.95 -10.74 14.27
N ASP A 602 -8.65 -9.87 14.97
CA ASP A 602 -10.08 -9.58 14.79
C ASP A 602 -10.46 -9.01 13.42
N LEU A 603 -9.46 -8.55 12.64
CA LEU A 603 -9.63 -8.09 11.24
C LEU A 603 -9.42 -9.20 10.20
N SER A 604 -9.15 -10.44 10.62
CA SER A 604 -9.19 -11.63 9.78
C SER A 604 -10.53 -12.36 9.96
N PHE A 605 -11.04 -12.95 8.87
CA PHE A 605 -12.32 -13.62 8.85
C PHE A 605 -12.15 -15.10 8.52
N GLU A 606 -12.95 -15.94 9.16
CA GLU A 606 -12.99 -17.37 8.93
C GLU A 606 -14.13 -17.77 7.98
N ALA A 607 -14.15 -19.04 7.61
CA ALA A 607 -15.21 -19.53 6.74
C ALA A 607 -16.60 -19.47 7.41
N ASP A 608 -16.66 -19.60 8.73
CA ASP A 608 -17.93 -19.55 9.47
C ASP A 608 -18.44 -18.13 9.67
N ASP A 609 -17.55 -17.12 9.76
CA ASP A 609 -17.92 -15.70 9.67
C ASP A 609 -18.65 -15.40 8.34
N LEU A 610 -18.05 -15.86 7.23
CA LEU A 610 -18.64 -15.65 5.90
C LEU A 610 -19.95 -16.43 5.71
N ARG A 611 -20.09 -17.62 6.31
CA ARG A 611 -21.35 -18.38 6.29
C ARG A 611 -22.44 -17.71 7.10
N ALA A 612 -22.11 -17.09 8.22
CA ALA A 612 -23.06 -16.32 9.02
C ALA A 612 -23.58 -15.10 8.24
N VAL A 613 -22.68 -14.39 7.54
CA VAL A 613 -23.07 -13.28 6.66
C VAL A 613 -23.92 -13.76 5.49
N GLU A 614 -23.57 -14.89 4.86
CA GLU A 614 -24.34 -15.48 3.78
C GLU A 614 -25.72 -15.93 4.28
N TRP A 615 -25.82 -16.44 5.51
CA TRP A 615 -27.11 -16.75 6.15
C TRP A 615 -27.99 -15.52 6.29
N LEU A 616 -27.44 -14.37 6.77
CA LEU A 616 -28.19 -13.10 6.80
C LEU A 616 -28.68 -12.70 5.41
N ARG A 617 -27.84 -12.88 4.40
CA ARG A 617 -28.15 -12.50 3.01
C ARG A 617 -29.22 -13.37 2.37
N THR A 618 -29.27 -14.67 2.69
CA THR A 618 -30.09 -15.65 1.98
C THR A 618 -31.30 -16.14 2.77
N ASN A 619 -31.38 -15.85 4.07
CA ASN A 619 -32.48 -16.33 4.91
C ASN A 619 -33.84 -15.73 4.47
N PRO A 620 -34.79 -16.57 4.04
CA PRO A 620 -36.12 -16.11 3.58
C PRO A 620 -36.98 -15.54 4.70
N ASN A 621 -36.68 -15.84 5.96
CA ASN A 621 -37.45 -15.34 7.12
C ASN A 621 -37.04 -13.89 7.51
N ILE A 622 -36.05 -13.32 6.83
CA ILE A 622 -35.69 -11.90 6.98
C ILE A 622 -36.57 -11.11 6.02
N GLU A 623 -37.60 -10.44 6.59
CA GLU A 623 -38.47 -9.55 5.81
C GLU A 623 -37.65 -8.38 5.29
N ARG A 624 -37.46 -8.32 3.96
CA ARG A 624 -36.78 -7.24 3.24
C ARG A 624 -37.86 -6.40 2.61
N SER A 625 -37.87 -5.10 2.90
CA SER A 625 -38.82 -4.19 2.24
C SER A 625 -38.52 -4.11 0.76
N GLU A 626 -39.49 -4.51 -0.09
CA GLU A 626 -39.40 -4.37 -1.54
C GLU A 626 -39.56 -2.91 -2.01
N THR A 627 -39.99 -2.02 -1.09
CA THR A 627 -40.32 -0.63 -1.39
C THR A 627 -39.15 0.34 -1.25
N ALA A 628 -37.95 -0.14 -0.90
CA ALA A 628 -36.78 0.73 -0.86
C ALA A 628 -36.48 1.30 -2.25
N PRO A 629 -36.41 2.64 -2.43
CA PRO A 629 -36.28 3.25 -3.72
C PRO A 629 -35.00 2.81 -4.41
N ALA A 630 -35.11 2.38 -5.67
CA ALA A 630 -33.99 2.15 -6.56
C ALA A 630 -33.50 3.52 -7.05
N GLY A 631 -32.71 4.23 -6.25
CA GLY A 631 -32.15 5.54 -6.60
C GLY A 631 -30.65 5.60 -6.39
N GLU A 632 -30.01 6.56 -7.03
CA GLU A 632 -28.58 6.85 -6.95
C GLU A 632 -28.08 7.14 -5.51
N ASP A 633 -29.00 7.44 -4.58
CA ASP A 633 -28.73 7.72 -3.17
C ASP A 633 -28.51 6.48 -2.29
N ASP A 634 -28.64 5.28 -2.82
CA ASP A 634 -28.54 4.01 -2.08
C ASP A 634 -27.14 3.71 -1.49
N LEU A 635 -26.11 4.42 -1.92
CA LEU A 635 -24.75 4.34 -1.35
C LEU A 635 -24.50 5.42 -0.31
N LEU A 636 -25.34 6.42 -0.20
CA LEU A 636 -25.30 7.41 0.85
C LEU A 636 -26.10 6.91 2.05
N LEU A 637 -25.49 7.00 3.24
CA LEU A 637 -26.00 6.63 4.55
C LEU A 637 -27.28 7.44 4.92
N VAL A 638 -28.37 7.23 4.22
CA VAL A 638 -29.67 7.80 4.61
C VAL A 638 -30.36 6.77 5.50
N ASP A 639 -30.69 7.14 6.72
CA ASP A 639 -31.48 6.34 7.66
C ASP A 639 -32.87 6.09 7.06
N HIS A 640 -33.05 4.91 6.47
CA HIS A 640 -34.36 4.41 6.09
C HIS A 640 -34.88 3.48 7.19
N PRO A 641 -36.00 3.79 7.86
CA PRO A 641 -36.56 3.00 8.95
C PRO A 641 -36.98 1.58 8.54
N GLU A 642 -37.05 1.28 7.24
CA GLU A 642 -37.43 -0.04 6.72
C GLU A 642 -36.29 -1.01 6.47
N ARG A 643 -35.04 -0.61 6.77
CA ARG A 643 -33.88 -1.50 6.59
C ARG A 643 -33.78 -2.48 7.76
N VAL A 644 -33.34 -3.69 7.46
CA VAL A 644 -33.03 -4.69 8.49
C VAL A 644 -31.80 -4.22 9.29
N GLN A 645 -32.01 -3.97 10.57
CA GLN A 645 -30.92 -3.55 11.45
C GLN A 645 -30.01 -4.73 11.73
N VAL A 646 -28.71 -4.56 11.53
CA VAL A 646 -27.67 -5.55 11.82
C VAL A 646 -26.60 -4.90 12.69
N TYR A 647 -26.47 -5.38 13.88
CA TYR A 647 -25.51 -4.90 14.88
C TYR A 647 -24.31 -5.85 14.96
N THR A 648 -23.14 -5.34 15.19
CA THR A 648 -21.93 -6.18 15.23
C THR A 648 -20.76 -5.52 15.94
N ASP A 649 -19.72 -6.31 16.21
CA ASP A 649 -18.41 -5.85 16.68
C ASP A 649 -17.67 -5.04 15.59
N PRO A 650 -16.69 -4.20 15.99
CA PRO A 650 -15.95 -3.34 15.05
C PRO A 650 -15.20 -4.09 13.95
N GLY A 651 -14.68 -5.28 14.24
CA GLY A 651 -13.98 -6.09 13.24
C GLY A 651 -14.94 -6.56 12.15
N SER A 652 -16.14 -7.06 12.51
CA SER A 652 -17.16 -7.53 11.58
C SER A 652 -17.93 -6.41 10.88
N TYR A 653 -17.97 -5.21 11.44
CA TYR A 653 -18.71 -4.07 10.88
C TYR A 653 -18.37 -3.81 9.41
N GLN A 654 -17.08 -3.76 9.08
CA GLN A 654 -16.66 -3.50 7.71
C GLN A 654 -16.93 -4.71 6.80
N LEU A 655 -16.83 -5.93 7.30
CA LEU A 655 -17.19 -7.14 6.56
C LEU A 655 -18.69 -7.11 6.19
N LEU A 656 -19.55 -6.85 7.15
CA LEU A 656 -21.00 -6.79 6.92
C LEU A 656 -21.35 -5.68 5.93
N ARG A 657 -20.78 -4.48 6.09
CA ARG A 657 -20.97 -3.37 5.14
C ARG A 657 -20.49 -3.69 3.73
N SER A 658 -19.44 -4.52 3.59
CA SER A 658 -18.88 -4.89 2.29
C SER A 658 -19.63 -6.05 1.60
N THR A 659 -20.42 -6.81 2.35
CA THR A 659 -21.05 -8.04 1.88
C THR A 659 -22.59 -7.97 1.84
N LEU A 660 -23.20 -7.21 2.74
CA LEU A 660 -24.64 -6.98 2.76
C LEU A 660 -24.98 -5.75 1.90
N SER A 661 -26.06 -5.87 1.12
CA SER A 661 -26.53 -4.75 0.31
C SER A 661 -27.06 -3.62 1.22
N PRO A 662 -26.54 -2.39 1.10
CA PRO A 662 -27.02 -1.25 1.89
C PRO A 662 -28.50 -0.90 1.59
N ARG A 663 -29.06 -1.40 0.49
CA ARG A 663 -30.47 -1.24 0.16
C ARG A 663 -31.39 -1.92 1.18
N TYR A 664 -30.97 -3.09 1.72
CA TYR A 664 -31.81 -3.90 2.60
C TYR A 664 -31.34 -3.92 4.05
N TYR A 665 -30.08 -3.56 4.30
CA TYR A 665 -29.46 -3.71 5.60
C TYR A 665 -28.83 -2.40 6.08
N ALA A 666 -29.13 -2.02 7.31
CA ALA A 666 -28.43 -1.00 8.06
C ALA A 666 -27.46 -1.69 9.04
N VAL A 667 -26.17 -1.53 8.85
CA VAL A 667 -25.15 -2.14 9.69
C VAL A 667 -24.65 -1.13 10.71
N GLU A 668 -24.81 -1.43 11.99
CA GLU A 668 -24.43 -0.58 13.10
C GLU A 668 -23.42 -1.24 14.03
N LEU A 669 -22.58 -0.43 14.65
CA LEU A 669 -21.62 -0.88 15.65
C LEU A 669 -22.25 -1.00 17.02
N VAL A 670 -22.09 -2.15 17.66
CA VAL A 670 -22.38 -2.32 19.09
C VAL A 670 -21.08 -2.11 19.86
N GLN A 671 -20.92 -0.93 20.46
CA GLN A 671 -19.78 -0.67 21.33
C GLN A 671 -19.97 0.53 22.25
N LEU A 672 -19.56 0.38 23.50
CA LEU A 672 -19.67 1.42 24.53
C LEU A 672 -18.67 2.59 24.40
N LYS A 673 -17.59 2.46 23.61
CA LYS A 673 -16.45 3.41 23.67
C LYS A 673 -15.78 3.72 22.33
N ASN A 674 -16.46 3.50 21.20
CA ASN A 674 -15.83 3.86 19.94
C ASN A 674 -15.89 5.39 19.73
N ARG A 675 -14.73 6.05 19.82
CA ARG A 675 -14.59 7.50 19.62
C ARG A 675 -14.72 7.96 18.18
N TRP A 676 -14.78 7.03 17.23
CA TRP A 676 -14.63 7.31 15.80
C TRP A 676 -15.91 7.13 14.99
N GLN A 677 -16.86 6.34 15.49
CA GLN A 677 -18.12 6.08 14.80
C GLN A 677 -19.27 6.04 15.83
N PRO A 678 -20.50 6.42 15.43
CA PRO A 678 -21.66 6.23 16.27
C PRO A 678 -21.75 4.76 16.66
N SER A 679 -21.80 4.47 17.94
CA SER A 679 -21.93 3.12 18.48
C SER A 679 -23.14 3.04 19.39
N VAL A 680 -23.81 1.91 19.37
CA VAL A 680 -24.99 1.63 20.19
C VAL A 680 -24.55 0.81 21.38
N ALA A 681 -24.90 1.23 22.59
CA ALA A 681 -24.66 0.44 23.79
C ALA A 681 -25.52 -0.85 23.74
N PRO A 682 -25.04 -2.00 24.27
CA PRO A 682 -25.77 -3.27 24.20
C PRO A 682 -27.22 -3.19 24.70
N GLU A 683 -27.46 -2.40 25.74
CA GLU A 683 -28.81 -2.16 26.29
C GLU A 683 -29.70 -1.30 25.38
N ARG A 684 -29.14 -0.63 24.38
CA ARG A 684 -29.89 0.22 23.43
C ARG A 684 -30.01 -0.41 22.02
N VAL A 685 -29.59 -1.66 21.87
CA VAL A 685 -29.83 -2.41 20.64
C VAL A 685 -31.31 -2.59 20.45
N GLY A 686 -31.88 -2.08 19.39
CA GLY A 686 -33.29 -2.21 19.01
C GLY A 686 -33.59 -3.50 18.29
N SER A 687 -34.79 -3.60 17.69
CA SER A 687 -35.20 -4.77 16.90
C SER A 687 -34.23 -4.98 15.73
N GLY A 688 -33.72 -6.22 15.58
CA GLY A 688 -32.76 -6.54 14.50
C GLY A 688 -31.95 -7.80 14.77
N TYR A 689 -30.80 -7.92 14.11
CA TYR A 689 -29.91 -9.06 14.23
C TYR A 689 -28.55 -8.61 14.77
N VAL A 690 -27.99 -9.37 15.70
CA VAL A 690 -26.66 -9.11 16.27
C VAL A 690 -25.72 -10.24 15.85
N LEU A 691 -24.65 -9.91 15.13
CA LEU A 691 -23.57 -10.86 14.81
C LEU A 691 -22.53 -10.83 15.93
N LEU A 692 -22.34 -11.96 16.59
CA LEU A 692 -21.37 -12.18 17.66
C LEU A 692 -20.34 -13.19 17.21
N ARG A 693 -19.05 -12.87 17.36
CA ARG A 693 -17.93 -13.78 17.10
C ARG A 693 -17.19 -14.05 18.41
N GLU A 694 -16.94 -15.31 18.73
CA GLU A 694 -16.22 -15.68 19.96
C GLU A 694 -14.86 -15.01 20.08
N LYS A 695 -14.11 -14.91 18.97
CA LYS A 695 -12.80 -14.23 18.93
C LYS A 695 -12.86 -12.71 19.10
N ALA A 696 -14.04 -12.10 18.96
CA ALA A 696 -14.27 -10.69 19.21
C ALA A 696 -14.86 -10.43 20.59
N ILE A 697 -15.00 -11.47 21.42
CA ILE A 697 -15.54 -11.42 22.78
C ILE A 697 -14.37 -11.76 23.72
N VAL A 698 -14.12 -10.90 24.68
CA VAL A 698 -13.04 -11.07 25.66
C VAL A 698 -13.64 -11.19 27.06
N ASP A 699 -13.21 -12.20 27.79
CA ASP A 699 -13.46 -12.26 29.22
C ASP A 699 -12.89 -10.98 29.88
N THR A 700 -13.65 -10.39 30.79
CA THR A 700 -13.20 -9.18 31.51
C THR A 700 -11.85 -9.45 32.13
N PRO A 701 -10.79 -8.75 31.70
CA PRO A 701 -9.48 -9.00 32.27
C PRO A 701 -9.44 -8.48 33.70
N ASP A 702 -8.93 -9.28 34.60
CA ASP A 702 -8.59 -8.87 35.95
C ASP A 702 -7.50 -7.78 35.99
N SER A 703 -6.96 -7.39 34.85
CA SER A 703 -5.79 -6.50 34.76
C SER A 703 -5.65 -5.76 33.43
N GLY A 704 -6.54 -4.77 33.13
CA GLY A 704 -6.24 -3.81 32.07
C GLY A 704 -7.47 -3.26 31.33
N PRO A 705 -7.37 -2.13 30.65
CA PRO A 705 -8.45 -1.60 29.84
C PRO A 705 -8.70 -2.51 28.64
N VAL A 706 -9.97 -2.93 28.47
CA VAL A 706 -10.41 -3.70 27.29
C VAL A 706 -10.13 -2.88 26.03
N PRO A 707 -9.49 -3.43 24.99
CA PRO A 707 -9.32 -2.74 23.72
C PRO A 707 -10.68 -2.25 23.21
N PRO A 708 -10.77 -1.03 22.65
CA PRO A 708 -12.05 -0.46 22.21
C PRO A 708 -12.69 -1.19 21.02
N SER A 709 -12.08 -2.26 20.56
CA SER A 709 -12.49 -3.05 19.39
C SER A 709 -13.17 -4.38 19.75
N VAL A 710 -13.42 -4.68 21.04
CA VAL A 710 -13.88 -6.00 21.47
C VAL A 710 -15.10 -5.86 22.38
N LEU A 711 -16.04 -6.80 22.26
CA LEU A 711 -17.13 -6.96 23.20
C LEU A 711 -16.66 -7.76 24.43
N THR A 712 -17.17 -7.41 25.62
CA THR A 712 -16.96 -8.25 26.79
C THR A 712 -17.96 -9.41 26.81
N GLU A 713 -17.62 -10.51 27.48
CA GLU A 713 -18.55 -11.63 27.64
C GLU A 713 -19.83 -11.21 28.38
N SER A 714 -19.76 -10.26 29.32
CA SER A 714 -20.93 -9.68 29.97
C SER A 714 -21.86 -8.98 28.97
N GLU A 715 -21.31 -8.18 28.04
CA GLU A 715 -22.08 -7.50 27.00
C GLU A 715 -22.70 -8.50 26.01
N ALA A 716 -21.92 -9.50 25.59
CA ALA A 716 -22.39 -10.56 24.71
C ALA A 716 -23.50 -11.39 25.37
N SER A 717 -23.40 -11.70 26.68
CA SER A 717 -24.42 -12.40 27.44
C SER A 717 -25.72 -11.58 27.56
N GLN A 718 -25.63 -10.28 27.81
CA GLN A 718 -26.81 -9.39 27.83
C GLN A 718 -27.52 -9.40 26.46
N LEU A 719 -26.82 -9.41 25.37
CA LEU A 719 -27.40 -9.49 24.02
C LEU A 719 -28.07 -10.84 23.77
N ARG A 720 -27.48 -11.96 24.26
CA ARG A 720 -28.08 -13.30 24.17
C ARG A 720 -29.33 -13.45 25.04
N GLU A 721 -29.37 -12.83 26.21
CA GLU A 721 -30.53 -12.84 27.11
C GLU A 721 -31.73 -12.04 26.57
N ARG A 722 -31.44 -10.93 25.83
CA ARG A 722 -32.50 -10.07 25.23
C ARG A 722 -33.02 -10.59 23.90
N GLY A 723 -32.42 -11.62 23.34
CA GLY A 723 -32.76 -12.10 22.00
C GLY A 723 -32.80 -13.61 21.90
N THR A 724 -33.11 -14.09 20.71
CA THR A 724 -33.12 -15.52 20.38
C THR A 724 -31.94 -15.81 19.45
N VAL A 725 -31.10 -16.79 19.80
CA VAL A 725 -30.03 -17.25 18.91
C VAL A 725 -30.66 -17.97 17.72
N VAL A 726 -30.57 -17.36 16.55
CA VAL A 726 -31.17 -17.87 15.30
C VAL A 726 -30.11 -18.53 14.37
N TYR A 727 -28.83 -18.32 14.63
CA TYR A 727 -27.71 -18.99 13.98
C TYR A 727 -26.62 -19.24 15.01
N ASN A 728 -26.03 -20.44 15.01
CA ASN A 728 -24.90 -20.77 15.88
C ASN A 728 -24.03 -21.81 15.19
N ARG A 729 -22.77 -21.44 14.93
CA ARG A 729 -21.79 -22.32 14.31
C ARG A 729 -20.36 -21.91 14.67
N ASN A 730 -19.61 -22.83 15.27
CA ASN A 730 -18.17 -22.69 15.53
C ASN A 730 -17.77 -21.31 16.10
N GLY A 731 -18.41 -20.89 17.21
CA GLY A 731 -18.09 -19.61 17.84
C GLY A 731 -18.66 -18.35 17.13
N VAL A 732 -19.44 -18.53 16.04
CA VAL A 732 -20.15 -17.44 15.38
C VAL A 732 -21.65 -17.59 15.61
N GLN A 733 -22.28 -16.57 16.19
CA GLN A 733 -23.69 -16.56 16.53
C GLN A 733 -24.40 -15.36 15.91
N ILE A 734 -25.67 -15.55 15.51
CA ILE A 734 -26.57 -14.45 15.20
C ILE A 734 -27.73 -14.50 16.20
N VAL A 735 -27.92 -13.41 16.92
CA VAL A 735 -28.98 -13.22 17.89
C VAL A 735 -30.03 -12.30 17.28
N ARG A 736 -31.29 -12.73 17.21
CA ARG A 736 -32.41 -11.86 16.82
C ARG A 736 -32.93 -11.18 18.08
N VAL A 737 -32.83 -9.86 18.13
CA VAL A 737 -33.40 -9.03 19.21
C VAL A 737 -34.73 -8.46 18.73
N VAL A 738 -35.74 -8.47 19.56
CA VAL A 738 -37.06 -7.85 19.32
C VAL A 738 -37.28 -6.85 20.44
N ASP A 739 -37.59 -5.63 20.10
CA ASP A 739 -37.88 -4.59 21.10
C ASP A 739 -39.28 -4.81 21.67
N ASP A 740 -39.41 -4.90 23.02
CA ASP A 740 -40.70 -5.18 23.72
C ASP A 740 -41.78 -4.12 23.46
N GLY A 741 -41.44 -3.03 22.73
CA GLY A 741 -42.39 -2.00 22.32
C GLY A 741 -43.14 -2.28 21.02
N GLU A 742 -42.78 -3.35 20.27
CA GLU A 742 -43.38 -3.76 19.00
C GLU A 742 -44.14 -5.11 19.08
N ALA A 743 -44.32 -5.72 20.28
CA ALA A 743 -45.01 -6.97 20.50
C ALA A 743 -46.54 -6.79 20.72
#